data_3a64890b67fbf27353be3ecc79efe974
#
_entry.id   3a64890b67fbf27353be3ecc79efe974
#
_cell.length_a   1.000
_cell.length_b   1.000
_cell.length_c   1.000
_cell.angle_alpha   90.00
_cell.angle_beta   90.00
_cell.angle_gamma   90.00
#
_symmetry.space_group_name_H-M   'P 1'
#
loop_
_entity.id
_entity.type
_entity.pdbx_description
1 polymer ?
#
loop_
_entity_poly.entity_id
_entity_poly.type
_entity_poly.pdbx_seq_one_letter_code
_entity_poly.pdbx_strand_id
1 'polypeptide(L)'
;MENRQEIQELTLEEVMGDRFGRYSKYIIQERALPDIRDGLKPVQRRILYAMNKDGNTYDKGFRKSAKSVGNIMGNYHPHGDSSIYEAMVRMSQDWKLREVLIEMHGNNGSMDGDPPAAMRYTEARLSKLSGEMLADIEKDTVDMVWNFDDTEKEPTVLPARYPNLLVNGSTGISAGYATEIPTHNLGEVIDGTIYLIDHPNASLDKLMEFIPGPDFPTGGILQGKDEIKKAFENGRGKVILRSKTKIEAIKGSKEQIVISEIPYEVNKATLVKKIDEVRLNKKVDGIAEVRDESDRTGLQIVVELKKDANAQGILNYLFKNTELQINYNFNMVAIDHMTPHQVGLRDILSSYIGHRKDVITKRSQYDLAKAQKRQHIVEGLMKALSILDQVITTIRESKDKRDAKKNLVDVFQFTEEQAEAIVMLQLYRLTNTDITDLQKESEQLIAQITELNKILSDDKELFSLMKKELREVKKNYATKRITKIEDEIEEIKIDTKVLVAQEDVVVSVTREGYVKRSSLRSYSASKPEEIGMREGDYLLYTGELSTLDHVLFVTNKANVIYRPVHELPDLKWKEVGEHISQTILNLSMDESIIAVFPYTKIQPEQTFIFISKNGMIKQTRMTEFEPWRTYKSRPLSSMKLKDEDELVAVYLEEGQADLDVFLVTHQGIGLRYPLVEVPVVGAKAAGVKAINLKDDDTVINGLLVFAEGDTPIVIVTQRGAVKRMLAQEISQTSRAKRGVQVLRELKKNPHRVIYMSEGTSRELTIVNQKGKQVEFNPTDFPIGDRTSNGSFVLDEKQGGEIIAVLEAPVPKIEE
;
A
#
# COMPACT_ATOMS: atom_id res chain seq x y z
N MET A 1 42.03 50.38 14.98
CA MET A 1 41.00 50.01 13.96
C MET A 1 39.93 49.28 14.71
N GLU A 2 38.84 49.98 15.02
CA GLU A 2 37.67 49.34 15.66
C GLU A 2 36.98 48.39 14.66
N ASN A 3 36.98 47.10 14.97
CA ASN A 3 36.15 46.11 14.29
C ASN A 3 34.68 46.39 14.68
N ARG A 4 33.99 47.23 13.91
CA ARG A 4 32.53 47.31 13.97
C ARG A 4 31.99 46.00 13.40
N GLN A 5 31.56 45.11 14.28
CA GLN A 5 30.68 44.01 13.88
C GLN A 5 29.36 44.64 13.39
N GLU A 6 29.16 44.67 12.10
CA GLU A 6 27.85 45.00 11.54
C GLU A 6 26.85 43.89 11.96
N ILE A 7 25.93 44.26 12.84
CA ILE A 7 24.79 43.39 13.18
C ILE A 7 23.84 43.46 11.98
N GLN A 8 23.72 42.36 11.26
CA GLN A 8 22.78 42.23 10.17
C GLN A 8 21.45 41.75 10.72
N GLU A 9 20.39 42.55 10.62
CA GLU A 9 19.03 42.14 10.97
C GLU A 9 18.47 41.33 9.81
N LEU A 10 18.11 40.05 10.08
CA LEU A 10 17.43 39.16 9.14
C LEU A 10 16.05 38.82 9.70
N THR A 11 15.05 38.77 8.83
CA THR A 11 13.73 38.29 9.23
C THR A 11 13.78 36.80 9.57
N LEU A 12 12.87 36.35 10.43
CA LEU A 12 12.75 34.91 10.75
C LEU A 12 12.50 34.08 9.50
N GLU A 13 11.69 34.58 8.56
CA GLU A 13 11.40 33.94 7.28
C GLU A 13 12.65 33.75 6.42
N GLU A 14 13.49 34.75 6.32
CA GLU A 14 14.75 34.67 5.57
C GLU A 14 15.71 33.64 6.19
N VAL A 15 15.86 33.68 7.53
CA VAL A 15 16.70 32.71 8.25
C VAL A 15 16.16 31.29 8.11
N MET A 16 14.86 31.10 8.29
CA MET A 16 14.22 29.78 8.15
C MET A 16 14.32 29.27 6.72
N GLY A 17 14.08 30.14 5.72
CA GLY A 17 14.17 29.77 4.31
C GLY A 17 15.60 29.33 3.91
N ASP A 18 16.63 30.10 4.29
CA ASP A 18 18.02 29.75 4.02
C ASP A 18 18.43 28.45 4.72
N ARG A 19 18.11 28.30 6.02
CA ARG A 19 18.46 27.10 6.79
C ARG A 19 17.73 25.86 6.27
N PHE A 20 16.43 25.99 5.97
CA PHE A 20 15.65 24.88 5.38
C PHE A 20 16.17 24.50 3.99
N GLY A 21 16.50 25.48 3.15
CA GLY A 21 17.07 25.23 1.83
C GLY A 21 18.40 24.47 1.89
N ARG A 22 19.31 24.91 2.75
CA ARG A 22 20.61 24.24 2.97
C ARG A 22 20.46 22.86 3.54
N TYR A 23 19.59 22.67 4.53
CA TYR A 23 19.30 21.36 5.12
C TYR A 23 18.65 20.41 4.12
N SER A 24 17.69 20.89 3.35
CA SER A 24 17.05 20.10 2.30
C SER A 24 18.06 19.66 1.24
N LYS A 25 18.91 20.56 0.78
CA LYS A 25 20.01 20.24 -0.16
C LYS A 25 20.93 19.16 0.41
N TYR A 26 21.33 19.30 1.67
CA TYR A 26 22.18 18.30 2.35
C TYR A 26 21.50 16.92 2.41
N ILE A 27 20.22 16.85 2.83
CA ILE A 27 19.51 15.56 2.90
C ILE A 27 19.37 14.91 1.52
N ILE A 28 19.15 15.71 0.48
CA ILE A 28 19.03 15.21 -0.90
C ILE A 28 20.36 14.63 -1.36
N GLN A 29 21.43 15.41 -1.27
CA GLN A 29 22.73 15.08 -1.86
C GLN A 29 23.57 14.13 -0.99
N GLU A 30 23.50 14.27 0.34
CA GLU A 30 24.47 13.67 1.27
C GLU A 30 23.84 12.67 2.27
N ARG A 31 22.57 12.28 2.10
CA ARG A 31 21.94 11.38 3.09
C ARG A 31 21.04 10.31 2.51
N ALA A 32 19.97 10.70 1.79
CA ALA A 32 18.84 9.83 1.58
C ALA A 32 18.84 9.09 0.23
N LEU A 33 19.46 9.69 -0.79
CA LEU A 33 19.44 9.18 -2.15
C LEU A 33 20.76 8.50 -2.53
N PRO A 34 20.73 7.42 -3.35
CA PRO A 34 21.92 6.75 -3.83
C PRO A 34 22.57 7.53 -4.99
N ASP A 35 23.89 7.41 -5.15
CA ASP A 35 24.59 7.82 -6.37
C ASP A 35 24.31 6.82 -7.49
N ILE A 36 24.02 7.30 -8.69
CA ILE A 36 23.65 6.47 -9.84
C ILE A 36 24.78 5.53 -10.28
N ARG A 37 26.05 5.88 -10.01
CA ARG A 37 27.25 5.17 -10.47
C ARG A 37 27.55 3.94 -9.62
N ASP A 38 27.53 4.05 -8.28
CA ASP A 38 27.85 2.97 -7.33
C ASP A 38 26.67 2.44 -6.54
N GLY A 39 25.51 3.12 -6.63
CA GLY A 39 24.26 2.70 -5.96
C GLY A 39 24.26 2.84 -4.45
N LEU A 40 25.22 3.61 -3.89
CA LEU A 40 25.37 3.73 -2.46
C LEU A 40 24.94 5.11 -1.95
N LYS A 41 24.35 5.12 -0.75
CA LYS A 41 24.22 6.33 0.04
C LYS A 41 25.56 6.68 0.71
N PRO A 42 25.79 7.94 1.07
CA PRO A 42 27.06 8.34 1.71
C PRO A 42 27.44 7.49 2.92
N VAL A 43 26.51 7.19 3.81
CA VAL A 43 26.79 6.33 4.99
C VAL A 43 27.27 4.95 4.59
N GLN A 44 26.65 4.33 3.60
CA GLN A 44 27.02 3.00 3.10
C GLN A 44 28.41 3.00 2.47
N ARG A 45 28.69 4.01 1.65
CA ARG A 45 30.01 4.18 1.01
C ARG A 45 31.12 4.35 2.05
N ARG A 46 30.88 5.18 3.07
CA ARG A 46 31.80 5.41 4.19
C ARG A 46 32.06 4.14 5.00
N ILE A 47 31.01 3.35 5.25
CA ILE A 47 31.14 2.05 5.95
C ILE A 47 32.08 1.10 5.16
N LEU A 48 31.79 0.89 3.86
CA LEU A 48 32.60 -0.02 3.03
C LEU A 48 34.05 0.47 2.92
N TYR A 49 34.24 1.76 2.68
CA TYR A 49 35.56 2.35 2.56
C TYR A 49 36.39 2.24 3.86
N ALA A 50 35.80 2.63 5.00
CA ALA A 50 36.48 2.58 6.30
C ALA A 50 36.86 1.16 6.69
N MET A 51 35.94 0.19 6.51
CA MET A 51 36.22 -1.23 6.79
C MET A 51 37.33 -1.78 5.89
N ASN A 52 37.37 -1.39 4.62
CA ASN A 52 38.43 -1.78 3.70
C ASN A 52 39.79 -1.18 4.11
N LYS A 53 39.82 0.10 4.42
CA LYS A 53 41.04 0.81 4.86
C LYS A 53 41.60 0.23 6.16
N ASP A 54 40.74 -0.21 7.07
CA ASP A 54 41.10 -0.93 8.28
C ASP A 54 41.56 -2.37 8.02
N GLY A 55 41.47 -2.86 6.80
CA GLY A 55 41.76 -4.26 6.47
C GLY A 55 40.75 -5.25 7.11
N ASN A 56 39.50 -4.83 7.34
CA ASN A 56 38.45 -5.69 7.84
C ASN A 56 37.71 -6.39 6.67
N THR A 57 38.45 -7.15 5.90
CA THR A 57 38.05 -7.79 4.65
C THR A 57 37.64 -9.26 4.85
N TYR A 58 36.99 -9.86 3.86
CA TYR A 58 36.45 -11.23 3.90
C TYR A 58 37.49 -12.29 4.22
N ASP A 59 38.75 -12.07 3.87
CA ASP A 59 39.89 -12.98 4.10
C ASP A 59 40.47 -12.88 5.51
N LYS A 60 39.99 -11.96 6.32
CA LYS A 60 40.40 -11.71 7.71
C LYS A 60 39.36 -12.22 8.69
N GLY A 61 39.72 -12.30 9.98
CA GLY A 61 38.79 -12.60 11.05
C GLY A 61 37.76 -11.50 11.27
N PHE A 62 36.58 -11.89 11.76
CA PHE A 62 35.55 -10.93 12.16
C PHE A 62 36.05 -10.00 13.25
N ARG A 63 35.56 -8.76 13.23
CA ARG A 63 35.85 -7.75 14.26
C ARG A 63 34.56 -7.28 14.93
N LYS A 64 34.63 -6.89 16.20
CA LYS A 64 33.48 -6.31 16.91
C LYS A 64 32.87 -5.15 16.12
N SER A 65 31.58 -5.19 15.88
CA SER A 65 30.86 -4.13 15.14
C SER A 65 31.08 -2.76 15.76
N ALA A 66 31.15 -2.66 17.08
CA ALA A 66 31.43 -1.42 17.81
C ALA A 66 32.77 -0.77 17.42
N LYS A 67 33.79 -1.58 17.07
CA LYS A 67 35.09 -1.05 16.61
C LYS A 67 34.97 -0.38 15.25
N SER A 68 34.32 -1.03 14.30
CA SER A 68 34.07 -0.47 12.97
C SER A 68 33.19 0.77 13.05
N VAL A 69 32.08 0.72 13.80
CA VAL A 69 31.18 1.88 14.00
C VAL A 69 31.93 3.07 14.60
N GLY A 70 32.76 2.84 15.63
CA GLY A 70 33.56 3.90 16.26
C GLY A 70 34.55 4.55 15.28
N ASN A 71 35.26 3.77 14.46
CA ASN A 71 36.16 4.26 13.42
C ASN A 71 35.40 5.07 12.34
N ILE A 72 34.28 4.57 11.86
CA ILE A 72 33.45 5.24 10.86
C ILE A 72 32.94 6.57 11.39
N MET A 73 32.41 6.59 12.61
CA MET A 73 31.90 7.79 13.25
C MET A 73 32.99 8.84 13.49
N GLY A 74 34.16 8.39 13.97
CA GLY A 74 35.25 9.28 14.30
C GLY A 74 35.96 9.91 13.11
N ASN A 75 36.03 9.18 11.98
CA ASN A 75 36.87 9.61 10.85
C ASN A 75 36.09 10.02 9.60
N TYR A 76 34.84 9.54 9.42
CA TYR A 76 34.15 9.72 8.14
C TYR A 76 32.70 10.19 8.26
N HIS A 77 31.93 9.73 9.26
CA HIS A 77 30.50 9.97 9.32
C HIS A 77 30.09 10.59 10.66
N PRO A 78 30.05 11.92 10.79
CA PRO A 78 29.83 12.65 12.05
C PRO A 78 28.35 12.67 12.46
N HIS A 79 27.78 11.48 12.62
CA HIS A 79 26.37 11.27 13.03
C HIS A 79 26.28 10.17 14.11
N GLY A 80 25.07 9.96 14.65
CA GLY A 80 24.86 8.98 15.71
C GLY A 80 25.30 7.55 15.34
N ASP A 81 25.92 6.86 16.26
CA ASP A 81 26.42 5.48 16.13
C ASP A 81 25.31 4.50 15.74
N SER A 82 24.09 4.71 16.24
CA SER A 82 22.93 3.88 15.90
C SER A 82 22.63 3.89 14.42
N SER A 83 22.70 5.05 13.75
CA SER A 83 22.42 5.15 12.31
C SER A 83 23.48 4.43 11.46
N ILE A 84 24.74 4.48 11.88
CA ILE A 84 25.85 3.77 11.24
C ILE A 84 25.68 2.25 11.43
N TYR A 85 25.38 1.83 12.67
CA TYR A 85 25.19 0.43 12.99
C TYR A 85 23.99 -0.19 12.26
N GLU A 86 22.84 0.50 12.23
CA GLU A 86 21.65 0.05 11.49
C GLU A 86 21.91 -0.07 9.98
N ALA A 87 22.64 0.87 9.38
CA ALA A 87 23.05 0.76 7.98
C ALA A 87 23.96 -0.45 7.74
N MET A 88 24.92 -0.69 8.66
CA MET A 88 25.82 -1.83 8.62
C MET A 88 25.07 -3.18 8.75
N VAL A 89 24.13 -3.26 9.69
CA VAL A 89 23.26 -4.42 9.87
C VAL A 89 22.43 -4.66 8.62
N ARG A 90 21.77 -3.64 8.07
CA ARG A 90 20.95 -3.79 6.85
C ARG A 90 21.78 -4.34 5.68
N MET A 91 23.02 -3.91 5.52
CA MET A 91 23.92 -4.44 4.48
C MET A 91 24.36 -5.90 4.70
N SER A 92 24.08 -6.48 5.87
CA SER A 92 24.34 -7.90 6.17
C SER A 92 23.10 -8.79 6.10
N GLN A 93 21.91 -8.22 5.90
CA GLN A 93 20.65 -8.95 5.89
C GLN A 93 20.32 -9.47 4.49
N ASP A 94 20.32 -10.79 4.32
CA ASP A 94 20.08 -11.48 3.05
C ASP A 94 18.60 -11.44 2.59
N TRP A 95 17.68 -11.04 3.49
CA TRP A 95 16.28 -10.75 3.14
C TRP A 95 16.03 -9.27 2.76
N LYS A 96 17.05 -8.42 2.88
CA LYS A 96 17.00 -6.98 2.52
C LYS A 96 17.80 -6.65 1.27
N LEU A 97 18.95 -7.27 1.10
CA LEU A 97 19.81 -7.09 -0.07
C LEU A 97 19.81 -8.37 -0.91
N ARG A 98 19.80 -8.20 -2.23
CA ARG A 98 19.93 -9.34 -3.16
C ARG A 98 21.33 -9.97 -3.09
N GLU A 99 22.32 -9.14 -2.86
CA GLU A 99 23.72 -9.54 -2.65
C GLU A 99 24.27 -8.75 -1.45
N VAL A 100 24.55 -9.45 -0.35
CA VAL A 100 25.02 -8.82 0.89
C VAL A 100 26.42 -8.24 0.75
N LEU A 101 26.64 -7.08 1.33
CA LEU A 101 27.93 -6.36 1.29
C LEU A 101 28.74 -6.53 2.58
N ILE A 102 28.10 -6.93 3.65
CA ILE A 102 28.72 -7.17 4.97
C ILE A 102 28.35 -8.59 5.43
N GLU A 103 29.30 -9.31 5.97
CA GLU A 103 29.09 -10.54 6.71
C GLU A 103 29.06 -10.22 8.20
N MET A 104 28.10 -10.78 8.93
CA MET A 104 27.92 -10.52 10.35
C MET A 104 27.75 -11.82 11.12
N HIS A 105 28.43 -11.91 12.29
CA HIS A 105 28.21 -12.95 13.27
C HIS A 105 27.38 -12.40 14.45
N GLY A 106 26.49 -13.22 14.98
CA GLY A 106 25.58 -12.88 16.06
C GLY A 106 24.19 -12.53 15.51
N ASN A 107 23.36 -11.99 16.39
CA ASN A 107 22.00 -11.58 16.01
C ASN A 107 22.02 -10.26 15.22
N ASN A 108 21.74 -10.35 13.91
CA ASN A 108 21.61 -9.21 12.99
C ASN A 108 20.14 -8.91 12.64
N GLY A 109 19.20 -9.31 13.51
CA GLY A 109 17.77 -9.16 13.28
C GLY A 109 17.15 -10.37 12.60
N SER A 110 15.84 -10.27 12.31
CA SER A 110 15.10 -11.33 11.62
C SER A 110 14.04 -10.78 10.67
N MET A 111 13.46 -11.63 9.83
CA MET A 111 12.29 -11.31 9.00
C MET A 111 11.03 -11.05 9.83
N ASP A 112 11.02 -11.43 11.12
CA ASP A 112 9.95 -11.16 12.07
C ASP A 112 10.00 -9.73 12.62
N GLY A 113 11.04 -8.97 12.23
CA GLY A 113 11.23 -7.60 12.68
C GLY A 113 11.93 -7.49 14.03
N ASP A 114 12.53 -8.59 14.52
CA ASP A 114 13.37 -8.52 15.71
C ASP A 114 14.55 -7.60 15.49
N PRO A 115 14.87 -6.73 16.42
CA PRO A 115 16.03 -5.86 16.31
C PRO A 115 17.34 -6.65 16.39
N PRO A 116 18.43 -6.15 15.79
CA PRO A 116 19.75 -6.73 15.99
C PRO A 116 20.20 -6.59 17.45
N ALA A 117 21.09 -7.48 17.87
CA ALA A 117 21.77 -7.30 19.14
C ALA A 117 22.62 -6.02 19.13
N ALA A 118 22.88 -5.42 20.28
CA ALA A 118 23.74 -4.24 20.38
C ALA A 118 25.13 -4.50 19.78
N MET A 119 25.74 -3.48 19.15
CA MET A 119 26.99 -3.57 18.38
C MET A 119 28.19 -4.14 19.17
N ARG A 120 28.13 -4.13 20.51
CA ARG A 120 29.15 -4.76 21.38
C ARG A 120 29.10 -6.31 21.35
N TYR A 121 27.99 -6.91 20.94
CA TYR A 121 27.80 -8.35 20.87
C TYR A 121 28.01 -8.93 19.47
N THR A 122 27.76 -8.15 18.42
CA THR A 122 27.92 -8.61 17.02
C THR A 122 29.34 -8.37 16.52
N GLU A 123 29.72 -9.14 15.53
CA GLU A 123 30.99 -9.04 14.81
C GLU A 123 30.71 -8.93 13.32
N ALA A 124 31.52 -8.14 12.62
CA ALA A 124 31.32 -7.90 11.20
C ALA A 124 32.63 -7.88 10.42
N ARG A 125 32.54 -8.15 9.13
CA ARG A 125 33.60 -7.93 8.12
C ARG A 125 32.94 -7.67 6.76
N LEU A 126 33.73 -7.17 5.82
CA LEU A 126 33.29 -7.02 4.43
C LEU A 126 33.01 -8.40 3.82
N SER A 127 31.97 -8.52 3.01
CA SER A 127 31.73 -9.71 2.19
C SER A 127 32.76 -9.80 1.06
N LYS A 128 32.88 -10.98 0.44
CA LYS A 128 33.76 -11.17 -0.71
C LYS A 128 33.35 -10.29 -1.89
N LEU A 129 32.05 -10.12 -2.12
CA LEU A 129 31.50 -9.29 -3.20
C LEU A 129 31.76 -7.80 -2.98
N SER A 130 31.76 -7.31 -1.74
CA SER A 130 32.09 -5.90 -1.47
C SER A 130 33.53 -5.53 -1.86
N GLY A 131 34.44 -6.54 -1.96
CA GLY A 131 35.76 -6.36 -2.56
C GLY A 131 35.71 -5.89 -4.02
N GLU A 132 34.70 -6.33 -4.78
CA GLU A 132 34.50 -5.90 -6.17
C GLU A 132 34.00 -4.44 -6.26
N MET A 133 33.32 -3.95 -5.22
CA MET A 133 32.95 -2.52 -5.14
C MET A 133 34.14 -1.61 -4.90
N LEU A 134 35.16 -2.11 -4.19
CA LEU A 134 36.33 -1.36 -3.71
C LEU A 134 37.59 -1.62 -4.53
N ALA A 135 37.51 -2.51 -5.50
CA ALA A 135 38.66 -2.95 -6.28
C ALA A 135 39.37 -1.78 -6.99
N ASP A 136 40.68 -1.75 -6.86
CA ASP A 136 41.54 -0.71 -7.45
C ASP A 136 41.35 0.72 -6.88
N ILE A 137 40.71 0.91 -5.71
CA ILE A 137 40.46 2.23 -5.11
C ILE A 137 41.79 2.95 -4.74
N GLU A 138 42.85 2.18 -4.47
CA GLU A 138 44.18 2.69 -4.16
C GLU A 138 44.99 3.18 -5.37
N LYS A 139 44.41 3.03 -6.58
CA LYS A 139 45.06 3.43 -7.86
C LYS A 139 44.51 4.74 -8.42
N ASP A 140 44.07 5.65 -7.57
CA ASP A 140 43.50 6.96 -7.95
C ASP A 140 42.37 6.86 -8.98
N THR A 141 41.56 5.83 -8.88
CA THR A 141 40.47 5.52 -9.83
C THR A 141 39.24 6.37 -9.64
N VAL A 142 39.05 6.96 -8.47
CA VAL A 142 37.92 7.80 -8.09
C VAL A 142 38.40 9.07 -7.41
N ASP A 143 37.57 10.10 -7.46
CA ASP A 143 37.91 11.37 -6.84
C ASP A 143 37.78 11.29 -5.31
N MET A 144 38.80 11.79 -4.61
CA MET A 144 38.87 11.80 -3.16
C MET A 144 38.68 13.23 -2.65
N VAL A 145 37.88 13.39 -1.61
CA VAL A 145 37.64 14.65 -0.91
C VAL A 145 38.09 14.56 0.56
N TRP A 146 38.33 15.70 1.19
CA TRP A 146 38.56 15.70 2.61
C TRP A 146 37.31 15.33 3.39
N ASN A 147 37.46 14.62 4.50
CA ASN A 147 36.40 14.33 5.45
C ASN A 147 35.97 15.64 6.18
N PHE A 148 35.01 15.48 7.11
CA PHE A 148 34.39 16.61 7.82
C PHE A 148 35.35 17.49 8.66
N ASP A 149 36.54 17.01 9.05
CA ASP A 149 37.54 17.69 9.87
C ASP A 149 38.89 17.86 9.16
N ASP A 150 38.95 17.63 7.86
CA ASP A 150 40.15 17.75 7.01
C ASP A 150 41.35 16.90 7.43
N THR A 151 41.12 15.81 8.18
CA THR A 151 42.21 14.92 8.66
C THR A 151 42.43 13.71 7.76
N GLU A 152 41.37 13.22 7.09
CA GLU A 152 41.37 12.03 6.25
C GLU A 152 40.71 12.31 4.91
N LYS A 153 41.06 11.52 3.90
CA LYS A 153 40.37 11.57 2.61
C LYS A 153 39.38 10.42 2.49
N GLU A 154 38.20 10.73 1.91
CA GLU A 154 37.17 9.78 1.58
C GLU A 154 36.79 9.82 0.10
N PRO A 155 36.30 8.68 -0.50
CA PRO A 155 35.92 8.68 -1.92
C PRO A 155 34.53 9.28 -2.11
N THR A 156 34.37 10.03 -3.19
CA THR A 156 33.04 10.55 -3.59
C THR A 156 32.12 9.47 -4.16
N VAL A 157 32.73 8.41 -4.72
CA VAL A 157 32.09 7.26 -5.33
C VAL A 157 33.03 6.05 -5.26
N LEU A 158 32.53 4.82 -5.22
CA LEU A 158 33.36 3.63 -5.29
C LEU A 158 33.60 3.18 -6.74
N PRO A 159 34.71 2.47 -7.01
CA PRO A 159 35.03 1.97 -8.36
C PRO A 159 33.98 1.04 -8.97
N ALA A 160 33.29 0.23 -8.16
CA ALA A 160 32.15 -0.62 -8.49
C ALA A 160 32.31 -1.47 -9.77
N ARG A 161 32.83 -2.69 -9.65
CA ARG A 161 32.99 -3.63 -10.79
C ARG A 161 31.68 -4.23 -11.31
N TYR A 162 30.53 -3.93 -10.69
CA TYR A 162 29.22 -4.35 -11.14
C TYR A 162 28.18 -3.25 -10.83
N PRO A 163 27.05 -3.20 -11.56
CA PRO A 163 26.01 -2.16 -11.37
C PRO A 163 25.20 -2.36 -10.08
N ASN A 164 25.77 -1.99 -8.94
CA ASN A 164 25.19 -2.26 -7.61
C ASN A 164 23.84 -1.59 -7.40
N LEU A 165 23.57 -0.41 -7.99
CA LEU A 165 22.28 0.26 -7.87
C LEU A 165 21.12 -0.62 -8.30
N LEU A 166 21.25 -1.35 -9.39
CA LEU A 166 20.23 -2.29 -9.86
C LEU A 166 20.23 -3.58 -9.04
N VAL A 167 21.41 -4.11 -8.71
CA VAL A 167 21.51 -5.39 -8.01
C VAL A 167 20.88 -5.32 -6.62
N ASN A 168 21.26 -4.33 -5.82
CA ASN A 168 20.79 -4.20 -4.45
C ASN A 168 19.66 -3.20 -4.26
N GLY A 169 19.34 -2.42 -5.29
CA GLY A 169 18.30 -1.40 -5.19
C GLY A 169 18.64 -0.29 -4.18
N SER A 170 17.67 0.56 -3.92
CA SER A 170 17.76 1.56 -2.85
C SER A 170 16.38 2.08 -2.49
N THR A 171 16.13 2.27 -1.20
CA THR A 171 14.93 2.92 -0.67
C THR A 171 15.32 4.13 0.16
N GLY A 172 14.62 5.26 0.02
CA GLY A 172 14.96 6.46 0.81
C GLY A 172 13.93 7.56 0.66
N ILE A 173 13.80 8.35 1.72
CA ILE A 173 12.90 9.52 1.77
C ILE A 173 13.74 10.76 2.06
N SER A 174 13.62 11.75 1.20
CA SER A 174 14.33 13.03 1.27
C SER A 174 13.35 14.21 1.25
N ALA A 175 13.86 15.42 1.28
CA ALA A 175 13.06 16.65 1.14
C ALA A 175 12.56 16.81 -0.30
N GLY A 176 11.27 16.53 -0.54
CA GLY A 176 10.65 16.63 -1.86
C GLY A 176 10.94 15.46 -2.82
N TYR A 177 11.80 14.51 -2.44
CA TYR A 177 12.13 13.32 -3.23
C TYR A 177 12.02 12.06 -2.39
N ALA A 178 11.60 10.98 -3.03
CA ALA A 178 11.68 9.64 -2.49
C ALA A 178 12.28 8.72 -3.55
N THR A 179 12.99 7.68 -3.14
CA THR A 179 13.49 6.65 -4.05
C THR A 179 13.02 5.28 -3.61
N GLU A 180 12.60 4.47 -4.58
CA GLU A 180 12.21 3.08 -4.42
C GLU A 180 12.69 2.32 -5.66
N ILE A 181 13.94 1.89 -5.63
CA ILE A 181 14.58 1.12 -6.70
C ILE A 181 14.65 -0.33 -6.24
N PRO A 182 13.97 -1.27 -6.93
CA PRO A 182 13.98 -2.68 -6.53
C PRO A 182 15.31 -3.36 -6.79
N THR A 183 15.52 -4.48 -6.13
CA THR A 183 16.67 -5.37 -6.38
C THR A 183 16.52 -6.17 -7.66
N HIS A 184 17.64 -6.55 -8.29
CA HIS A 184 17.67 -7.34 -9.52
C HIS A 184 18.72 -8.45 -9.44
N ASN A 185 18.60 -9.44 -10.33
CA ASN A 185 19.55 -10.54 -10.41
C ASN A 185 20.89 -10.07 -10.96
N LEU A 186 21.99 -10.34 -10.24
CA LEU A 186 23.34 -9.92 -10.63
C LEU A 186 23.73 -10.44 -12.01
N GLY A 187 23.44 -11.70 -12.32
CA GLY A 187 23.80 -12.32 -13.61
C GLY A 187 23.07 -11.65 -14.78
N GLU A 188 21.77 -11.39 -14.62
CA GLU A 188 20.93 -10.73 -15.62
C GLU A 188 21.35 -9.28 -15.86
N VAL A 189 21.64 -8.55 -14.78
CA VAL A 189 22.11 -7.15 -14.87
C VAL A 189 23.45 -7.08 -15.58
N ILE A 190 24.38 -8.01 -15.32
CA ILE A 190 25.66 -8.08 -16.02
C ILE A 190 25.47 -8.40 -17.51
N ASP A 191 24.61 -9.36 -17.84
CA ASP A 191 24.32 -9.70 -19.25
C ASP A 191 23.70 -8.51 -20.00
N GLY A 192 22.74 -7.84 -19.40
CA GLY A 192 22.14 -6.62 -19.97
C GLY A 192 23.16 -5.49 -20.14
N THR A 193 24.07 -5.33 -19.19
CA THR A 193 25.17 -4.34 -19.27
C THR A 193 26.12 -4.65 -20.42
N ILE A 194 26.55 -5.91 -20.55
CA ILE A 194 27.41 -6.35 -21.65
C ILE A 194 26.73 -6.14 -23.00
N TYR A 195 25.44 -6.47 -23.09
CA TYR A 195 24.67 -6.25 -24.31
C TYR A 195 24.60 -4.77 -24.68
N LEU A 196 24.39 -3.89 -23.70
CA LEU A 196 24.33 -2.43 -23.93
C LEU A 196 25.72 -1.87 -24.36
N ILE A 197 26.83 -2.42 -23.83
CA ILE A 197 28.18 -2.05 -24.31
C ILE A 197 28.35 -2.38 -25.78
N ASP A 198 27.89 -3.55 -26.22
CA ASP A 198 28.00 -3.97 -27.61
C ASP A 198 26.99 -3.26 -28.53
N HIS A 199 25.87 -2.83 -28.00
CA HIS A 199 24.76 -2.17 -28.72
C HIS A 199 24.31 -0.90 -27.98
N PRO A 200 25.07 0.24 -28.09
CA PRO A 200 24.78 1.46 -27.37
C PRO A 200 23.40 2.07 -27.62
N ASN A 201 22.77 1.72 -28.75
CA ASN A 201 21.45 2.15 -29.15
C ASN A 201 20.36 1.07 -28.96
N ALA A 202 20.63 0.05 -28.14
CA ALA A 202 19.66 -1.00 -27.88
C ALA A 202 18.31 -0.46 -27.38
N SER A 203 17.22 -1.02 -27.88
CA SER A 203 15.89 -0.69 -27.36
C SER A 203 15.67 -1.26 -25.97
N LEU A 204 14.73 -0.67 -25.22
CA LEU A 204 14.37 -1.19 -23.89
C LEU A 204 13.89 -2.65 -23.97
N ASP A 205 13.10 -3.01 -24.98
CA ASP A 205 12.62 -4.37 -25.16
C ASP A 205 13.76 -5.38 -25.28
N LYS A 206 14.84 -5.02 -25.97
CA LYS A 206 16.04 -5.86 -26.05
C LYS A 206 16.79 -5.98 -24.73
N LEU A 207 16.87 -4.91 -23.95
CA LEU A 207 17.45 -4.97 -22.61
C LEU A 207 16.62 -5.84 -21.66
N MET A 208 15.30 -5.80 -21.80
CA MET A 208 14.38 -6.61 -21.00
C MET A 208 14.41 -8.12 -21.33
N GLU A 209 14.99 -8.52 -22.48
CA GLU A 209 15.27 -9.93 -22.73
C GLU A 209 16.34 -10.49 -21.78
N PHE A 210 17.26 -9.64 -21.30
CA PHE A 210 18.29 -9.97 -20.31
C PHE A 210 17.89 -9.65 -18.88
N ILE A 211 17.21 -8.51 -18.67
CA ILE A 211 16.76 -8.01 -17.37
C ILE A 211 15.24 -7.94 -17.41
N PRO A 212 14.52 -9.05 -17.22
CA PRO A 212 13.06 -9.08 -17.38
C PRO A 212 12.30 -8.31 -16.30
N GLY A 213 12.94 -8.04 -15.16
CA GLY A 213 12.35 -7.30 -14.04
C GLY A 213 13.10 -7.53 -12.72
N PRO A 214 12.56 -7.00 -11.62
CA PRO A 214 13.10 -7.19 -10.28
C PRO A 214 13.31 -8.66 -9.90
N ASP A 215 14.28 -8.89 -9.03
CA ASP A 215 14.55 -10.15 -8.37
C ASP A 215 14.76 -9.90 -6.88
N PHE A 216 13.69 -10.11 -6.10
CA PHE A 216 13.71 -9.82 -4.68
C PHE A 216 14.36 -10.94 -3.86
N PRO A 217 15.11 -10.64 -2.80
CA PRO A 217 15.76 -11.63 -1.97
C PRO A 217 14.77 -12.58 -1.28
N THR A 218 13.55 -12.11 -1.00
CA THR A 218 12.47 -12.91 -0.41
C THR A 218 11.65 -13.70 -1.43
N GLY A 219 11.97 -13.59 -2.73
CA GLY A 219 11.28 -14.28 -3.81
C GLY A 219 9.91 -13.67 -4.14
N GLY A 220 8.90 -14.52 -4.20
CA GLY A 220 7.52 -14.16 -4.54
C GLY A 220 7.24 -14.19 -6.04
N ILE A 221 6.02 -13.80 -6.38
CA ILE A 221 5.51 -13.75 -7.76
C ILE A 221 5.20 -12.30 -8.12
N LEU A 222 5.90 -11.79 -9.12
CA LEU A 222 5.72 -10.44 -9.64
C LEU A 222 4.82 -10.47 -10.86
N GLN A 223 3.74 -9.69 -10.85
CA GLN A 223 2.75 -9.64 -11.93
C GLN A 223 2.68 -8.25 -12.54
N GLY A 224 2.55 -8.18 -13.87
CA GLY A 224 2.39 -6.93 -14.63
C GLY A 224 3.62 -6.51 -15.41
N LYS A 225 4.02 -7.27 -16.44
CA LYS A 225 5.17 -7.01 -17.28
C LYS A 225 5.14 -5.64 -17.98
N ASP A 226 3.98 -5.19 -18.40
CA ASP A 226 3.82 -3.87 -19.03
C ASP A 226 4.11 -2.73 -18.04
N GLU A 227 3.75 -2.89 -16.79
CA GLU A 227 4.06 -1.92 -15.73
C GLU A 227 5.55 -1.93 -15.37
N ILE A 228 6.22 -3.10 -15.41
CA ILE A 228 7.69 -3.19 -15.29
C ILE A 228 8.34 -2.41 -16.43
N LYS A 229 7.86 -2.59 -17.67
CA LYS A 229 8.38 -1.86 -18.84
C LYS A 229 8.25 -0.36 -18.68
N LYS A 230 7.09 0.14 -18.25
CA LYS A 230 6.88 1.57 -17.95
C LYS A 230 7.83 2.08 -16.88
N ALA A 231 8.03 1.29 -15.82
CA ALA A 231 8.97 1.64 -14.74
C ALA A 231 10.41 1.73 -15.26
N PHE A 232 10.82 0.81 -16.11
CA PHE A 232 12.15 0.80 -16.70
C PHE A 232 12.36 1.92 -17.73
N GLU A 233 11.29 2.39 -18.36
CA GLU A 233 11.34 3.51 -19.30
C GLU A 233 11.38 4.87 -18.58
N ASN A 234 10.46 5.06 -17.61
CA ASN A 234 10.18 6.36 -17.01
C ASN A 234 10.61 6.48 -15.54
N GLY A 235 11.16 5.43 -14.96
CA GLY A 235 11.51 5.37 -13.53
C GLY A 235 10.31 5.26 -12.60
N ARG A 236 9.05 5.10 -13.11
CA ARG A 236 7.82 4.96 -12.32
C ARG A 236 6.91 3.88 -12.85
N GLY A 237 6.41 3.05 -11.94
CA GLY A 237 5.45 2.00 -12.27
C GLY A 237 4.86 1.39 -11.01
N LYS A 238 3.81 0.61 -11.18
CA LYS A 238 3.15 -0.09 -10.09
C LYS A 238 2.90 -1.53 -10.48
N VAL A 239 3.50 -2.47 -9.77
CA VAL A 239 3.36 -3.90 -9.99
C VAL A 239 2.74 -4.58 -8.78
N ILE A 240 2.22 -5.77 -8.98
CA ILE A 240 1.72 -6.63 -7.90
C ILE A 240 2.82 -7.61 -7.52
N LEU A 241 3.17 -7.66 -6.24
CA LEU A 241 4.05 -8.66 -5.67
C LEU A 241 3.25 -9.55 -4.72
N ARG A 242 3.19 -10.84 -5.05
CA ARG A 242 2.39 -11.85 -4.37
C ARG A 242 3.29 -12.90 -3.72
N SER A 243 2.89 -13.38 -2.55
CA SER A 243 3.51 -14.54 -1.90
C SER A 243 3.45 -15.78 -2.78
N LYS A 244 4.43 -16.64 -2.65
CA LYS A 244 4.37 -17.98 -3.24
C LYS A 244 3.65 -18.91 -2.29
N THR A 245 2.55 -19.46 -2.76
CA THR A 245 1.63 -20.27 -1.96
C THR A 245 1.33 -21.59 -2.66
N LYS A 246 1.00 -22.60 -1.86
CA LYS A 246 0.58 -23.92 -2.34
C LYS A 246 -0.55 -24.44 -1.46
N ILE A 247 -1.59 -24.96 -2.06
CA ILE A 247 -2.65 -25.70 -1.36
C ILE A 247 -2.26 -27.17 -1.33
N GLU A 248 -2.27 -27.77 -0.15
CA GLU A 248 -1.88 -29.17 0.07
C GLU A 248 -2.96 -29.90 0.85
N ALA A 249 -3.26 -31.13 0.44
CA ALA A 249 -4.15 -32.01 1.18
C ALA A 249 -3.44 -32.61 2.39
N ILE A 250 -4.12 -32.66 3.54
CA ILE A 250 -3.63 -33.26 4.78
C ILE A 250 -4.57 -34.38 5.24
N LYS A 251 -4.19 -35.12 6.29
CA LYS A 251 -4.98 -36.22 6.84
C LYS A 251 -6.38 -35.74 7.26
N GLY A 252 -7.39 -36.57 6.99
CA GLY A 252 -8.78 -36.31 7.40
C GLY A 252 -9.61 -35.49 6.42
N SER A 253 -9.30 -35.53 5.13
CA SER A 253 -9.98 -34.74 4.08
C SER A 253 -9.96 -33.21 4.36
N LYS A 254 -8.89 -32.75 4.97
CA LYS A 254 -8.61 -31.34 5.18
C LYS A 254 -7.54 -30.85 4.20
N GLU A 255 -7.46 -29.55 4.01
CA GLU A 255 -6.43 -28.87 3.24
C GLU A 255 -5.69 -27.87 4.11
N GLN A 256 -4.51 -27.49 3.68
CA GLN A 256 -3.74 -26.40 4.24
C GLN A 256 -3.17 -25.51 3.14
N ILE A 257 -3.05 -24.23 3.43
CA ILE A 257 -2.34 -23.28 2.59
C ILE A 257 -0.94 -23.12 3.17
N VAL A 258 0.07 -23.50 2.37
CA VAL A 258 1.48 -23.33 2.73
C VAL A 258 2.03 -22.13 1.98
N ILE A 259 2.61 -21.18 2.72
CA ILE A 259 3.23 -19.97 2.20
C ILE A 259 4.74 -20.13 2.38
N SER A 260 5.48 -20.22 1.27
CA SER A 260 6.93 -20.47 1.25
C SER A 260 7.77 -19.23 0.96
N GLU A 261 7.17 -18.18 0.41
CA GLU A 261 7.82 -16.91 0.12
C GLU A 261 6.81 -15.77 0.39
N ILE A 262 7.29 -14.66 0.95
CA ILE A 262 6.47 -13.48 1.24
C ILE A 262 6.98 -12.28 0.45
N PRO A 263 6.13 -11.26 0.20
CA PRO A 263 6.55 -10.07 -0.54
C PRO A 263 7.69 -9.33 0.16
N TYR A 264 8.53 -8.71 -0.64
CA TYR A 264 9.67 -7.94 -0.17
C TYR A 264 9.26 -6.84 0.81
N GLU A 265 10.05 -6.62 1.86
CA GLU A 265 9.83 -5.67 2.96
C GLU A 265 8.60 -5.97 3.86
N VAL A 266 7.89 -7.07 3.66
CA VAL A 266 6.81 -7.50 4.55
C VAL A 266 7.39 -8.13 5.82
N ASN A 267 6.87 -7.71 6.98
CA ASN A 267 7.20 -8.30 8.26
C ASN A 267 6.41 -9.61 8.46
N LYS A 268 7.12 -10.73 8.60
CA LYS A 268 6.54 -12.08 8.70
C LYS A 268 5.63 -12.22 9.92
N ALA A 269 6.08 -11.82 11.11
CA ALA A 269 5.29 -11.95 12.35
C ALA A 269 4.00 -11.12 12.29
N THR A 270 4.06 -9.90 11.73
CA THR A 270 2.88 -9.04 11.53
C THR A 270 1.92 -9.68 10.53
N LEU A 271 2.41 -10.28 9.45
CA LEU A 271 1.60 -10.98 8.46
C LEU A 271 0.89 -12.20 9.08
N VAL A 272 1.60 -13.04 9.83
CA VAL A 272 1.04 -14.20 10.54
C VAL A 272 -0.07 -13.74 11.49
N LYS A 273 0.18 -12.69 12.27
CA LYS A 273 -0.81 -12.10 13.17
C LYS A 273 -2.05 -11.62 12.41
N LYS A 274 -1.90 -10.93 11.29
CA LYS A 274 -3.05 -10.45 10.47
C LYS A 274 -3.85 -11.60 9.88
N ILE A 275 -3.19 -12.69 9.46
CA ILE A 275 -3.88 -13.89 8.99
C ILE A 275 -4.67 -14.54 10.14
N ASP A 276 -4.09 -14.60 11.33
CA ASP A 276 -4.78 -15.14 12.50
C ASP A 276 -5.93 -14.25 13.00
N GLU A 277 -5.80 -12.93 12.87
CA GLU A 277 -6.89 -11.98 13.14
C GLU A 277 -8.10 -12.19 12.21
N VAL A 278 -7.87 -12.59 10.95
CA VAL A 278 -8.97 -12.98 10.02
C VAL A 278 -9.76 -14.16 10.59
N ARG A 279 -9.06 -15.16 11.15
CA ARG A 279 -9.66 -16.32 11.83
C ARG A 279 -10.40 -15.91 13.12
N LEU A 280 -9.75 -15.18 14.01
CA LEU A 280 -10.27 -14.77 15.32
C LEU A 280 -11.52 -13.88 15.18
N ASN A 281 -11.49 -12.95 14.24
CA ASN A 281 -12.60 -12.03 13.96
C ASN A 281 -13.68 -12.68 13.07
N LYS A 282 -13.59 -13.98 12.78
CA LYS A 282 -14.53 -14.73 11.94
C LYS A 282 -14.85 -14.06 10.61
N LYS A 283 -13.85 -13.36 10.03
CA LYS A 283 -14.00 -12.72 8.72
C LYS A 283 -14.15 -13.76 7.60
N VAL A 284 -13.64 -14.94 7.84
CA VAL A 284 -13.68 -16.11 6.97
C VAL A 284 -13.93 -17.32 7.87
N ASP A 285 -14.97 -18.08 7.58
CA ASP A 285 -15.19 -19.37 8.25
C ASP A 285 -14.51 -20.47 7.41
N GLY A 286 -13.50 -21.05 7.91
CA GLY A 286 -12.75 -22.10 7.21
C GLY A 286 -11.30 -22.20 7.61
N ILE A 287 -10.77 -21.22 8.32
CA ILE A 287 -9.44 -21.30 8.91
C ILE A 287 -9.54 -21.98 10.28
N ALA A 288 -8.80 -23.07 10.46
CA ALA A 288 -8.72 -23.78 11.73
C ALA A 288 -7.61 -23.23 12.61
N GLU A 289 -6.40 -23.09 12.05
CA GLU A 289 -5.20 -22.66 12.77
C GLU A 289 -4.23 -21.96 11.82
N VAL A 290 -3.41 -21.05 12.38
CA VAL A 290 -2.32 -20.39 11.67
C VAL A 290 -1.04 -20.64 12.45
N ARG A 291 -0.03 -21.20 11.79
CA ARG A 291 1.26 -21.53 12.41
C ARG A 291 2.41 -20.98 11.58
N ASP A 292 3.44 -20.51 12.24
CA ASP A 292 4.75 -20.24 11.64
C ASP A 292 5.63 -21.47 11.88
N GLU A 293 5.95 -22.17 10.82
CA GLU A 293 6.80 -23.37 10.82
C GLU A 293 8.17 -23.10 10.18
N SER A 294 8.53 -21.81 10.04
CA SER A 294 9.83 -21.43 9.47
C SER A 294 10.97 -21.97 10.30
N ASP A 295 11.95 -22.56 9.62
CA ASP A 295 13.14 -23.12 10.24
C ASP A 295 14.40 -22.83 9.42
N ARG A 296 15.48 -23.57 9.65
CA ARG A 296 16.76 -23.42 8.94
C ARG A 296 16.69 -23.78 7.44
N THR A 297 15.65 -24.47 7.02
CA THR A 297 15.43 -24.86 5.62
C THR A 297 14.71 -23.82 4.81
N GLY A 298 14.04 -22.87 5.49
CA GLY A 298 13.37 -21.74 4.84
C GLY A 298 12.14 -21.25 5.58
N LEU A 299 11.48 -20.27 4.96
CA LEU A 299 10.21 -19.70 5.43
C LEU A 299 9.08 -20.68 5.13
N GLN A 300 8.25 -20.94 6.13
CA GLN A 300 7.03 -21.72 5.98
C GLN A 300 5.94 -21.23 6.96
N ILE A 301 4.92 -20.56 6.43
CA ILE A 301 3.72 -20.23 7.18
C ILE A 301 2.62 -21.19 6.72
N VAL A 302 1.94 -21.84 7.66
CA VAL A 302 0.88 -22.81 7.40
C VAL A 302 -0.44 -22.29 7.93
N VAL A 303 -1.44 -22.24 7.04
CA VAL A 303 -2.83 -21.94 7.38
C VAL A 303 -3.62 -23.25 7.21
N GLU A 304 -3.90 -23.93 8.32
CA GLU A 304 -4.70 -25.16 8.34
C GLU A 304 -6.18 -24.79 8.18
N LEU A 305 -6.87 -25.50 7.30
CA LEU A 305 -8.26 -25.26 7.00
C LEU A 305 -9.17 -26.31 7.68
N LYS A 306 -10.41 -25.91 7.97
CA LYS A 306 -11.45 -26.82 8.41
C LYS A 306 -11.81 -27.80 7.29
N LYS A 307 -12.43 -28.91 7.66
CA LYS A 307 -12.95 -29.89 6.69
C LYS A 307 -13.94 -29.18 5.74
N ASP A 308 -13.86 -29.51 4.46
CA ASP A 308 -14.72 -29.03 3.38
C ASP A 308 -14.65 -27.48 3.14
N ALA A 309 -13.64 -26.79 3.68
CA ALA A 309 -13.42 -25.37 3.44
C ALA A 309 -12.91 -25.13 2.01
N ASN A 310 -13.35 -24.02 1.41
CA ASN A 310 -12.83 -23.61 0.09
C ASN A 310 -11.46 -22.96 0.20
N ALA A 311 -10.42 -23.75 0.03
CA ALA A 311 -9.02 -23.29 0.15
C ALA A 311 -8.69 -22.13 -0.81
N GLN A 312 -9.12 -22.22 -2.07
CA GLN A 312 -8.84 -21.17 -3.07
C GLN A 312 -9.57 -19.86 -2.73
N GLY A 313 -10.84 -19.94 -2.28
CA GLY A 313 -11.59 -18.75 -1.88
C GLY A 313 -10.96 -18.07 -0.65
N ILE A 314 -10.51 -18.85 0.33
CA ILE A 314 -9.80 -18.33 1.51
C ILE A 314 -8.47 -17.68 1.10
N LEU A 315 -7.69 -18.34 0.24
CA LEU A 315 -6.43 -17.80 -0.27
C LEU A 315 -6.65 -16.45 -1.00
N ASN A 316 -7.69 -16.39 -1.86
CA ASN A 316 -8.05 -15.17 -2.56
C ASN A 316 -8.44 -14.02 -1.59
N TYR A 317 -9.16 -14.36 -0.52
CA TYR A 317 -9.48 -13.39 0.54
C TYR A 317 -8.22 -12.88 1.22
N LEU A 318 -7.30 -13.79 1.58
CA LEU A 318 -6.04 -13.42 2.24
C LEU A 318 -5.16 -12.54 1.34
N PHE A 319 -5.05 -12.83 0.04
CA PHE A 319 -4.34 -11.95 -0.91
C PHE A 319 -4.92 -10.53 -0.98
N LYS A 320 -6.24 -10.39 -0.89
CA LYS A 320 -6.90 -9.08 -0.99
C LYS A 320 -6.86 -8.28 0.32
N ASN A 321 -6.80 -8.94 1.47
CA ASN A 321 -7.01 -8.32 2.77
C ASN A 321 -5.78 -8.37 3.69
N THR A 322 -4.68 -8.99 3.26
CA THR A 322 -3.41 -9.04 4.01
C THR A 322 -2.23 -8.70 3.11
N GLU A 323 -1.04 -8.59 3.68
CA GLU A 323 0.20 -8.38 2.92
C GLU A 323 0.74 -9.65 2.23
N LEU A 324 -0.05 -10.71 2.10
CA LEU A 324 0.28 -11.82 1.18
C LEU A 324 0.35 -11.35 -0.28
N GLN A 325 -0.28 -10.25 -0.60
CA GLN A 325 -0.14 -9.53 -1.84
C GLN A 325 -0.03 -8.03 -1.56
N ILE A 326 0.98 -7.40 -2.13
CA ILE A 326 1.19 -5.95 -2.04
C ILE A 326 1.30 -5.31 -3.41
N ASN A 327 1.08 -4.01 -3.46
CA ASN A 327 1.47 -3.19 -4.60
C ASN A 327 2.89 -2.69 -4.36
N TYR A 328 3.83 -3.04 -5.24
CA TYR A 328 5.17 -2.47 -5.23
C TYR A 328 5.23 -1.29 -6.20
N ASN A 329 5.60 -0.12 -5.70
CA ASN A 329 5.62 1.10 -6.49
C ASN A 329 7.07 1.47 -6.81
N PHE A 330 7.44 1.43 -8.08
CA PHE A 330 8.72 1.96 -8.53
C PHE A 330 8.74 3.48 -8.43
N ASN A 331 9.82 4.01 -7.92
CA ASN A 331 10.16 5.43 -7.98
C ASN A 331 11.69 5.55 -8.02
N MET A 332 12.26 5.34 -9.20
CA MET A 332 13.69 5.22 -9.39
C MET A 332 14.31 6.62 -9.49
N VAL A 333 14.72 7.14 -8.34
CA VAL A 333 15.41 8.43 -8.22
C VAL A 333 16.81 8.19 -7.69
N ALA A 334 17.81 8.72 -8.39
CA ALA A 334 19.22 8.65 -8.01
C ALA A 334 19.92 10.00 -8.19
N ILE A 335 21.05 10.20 -7.51
CA ILE A 335 21.89 11.38 -7.70
C ILE A 335 22.79 11.15 -8.90
N ASP A 336 22.65 12.01 -9.90
CA ASP A 336 23.54 12.12 -11.03
C ASP A 336 24.12 13.54 -11.09
N HIS A 337 25.45 13.67 -11.15
CA HIS A 337 26.14 14.97 -11.11
C HIS A 337 25.60 15.91 -10.02
N MET A 338 25.52 15.40 -8.78
CA MET A 338 25.03 16.13 -7.58
C MET A 338 23.56 16.59 -7.67
N THR A 339 22.79 16.10 -8.61
CA THR A 339 21.38 16.46 -8.82
C THR A 339 20.50 15.20 -8.79
N PRO A 340 19.34 15.21 -8.09
CA PRO A 340 18.43 14.09 -8.11
C PRO A 340 17.67 14.03 -9.45
N HIS A 341 17.76 12.90 -10.12
CA HIS A 341 17.06 12.62 -11.37
C HIS A 341 16.19 11.40 -11.25
N GLN A 342 15.04 11.42 -11.92
CA GLN A 342 14.25 10.22 -12.18
C GLN A 342 14.90 9.49 -13.36
N VAL A 343 15.25 8.21 -13.15
CA VAL A 343 16.07 7.44 -14.07
C VAL A 343 15.38 6.15 -14.48
N GLY A 344 15.54 5.77 -15.73
CA GLY A 344 15.11 4.48 -16.27
C GLY A 344 16.23 3.44 -16.20
N LEU A 345 15.92 2.21 -16.62
CA LEU A 345 16.89 1.11 -16.66
C LEU A 345 18.12 1.47 -17.52
N ARG A 346 17.89 2.03 -18.69
CA ARG A 346 18.95 2.41 -19.62
C ARG A 346 19.86 3.51 -19.06
N ASP A 347 19.28 4.50 -18.37
CA ASP A 347 20.04 5.61 -17.79
C ASP A 347 21.00 5.10 -16.72
N ILE A 348 20.53 4.19 -15.86
CA ILE A 348 21.36 3.57 -14.81
C ILE A 348 22.50 2.79 -15.43
N LEU A 349 22.22 1.93 -16.41
CA LEU A 349 23.26 1.13 -17.07
C LEU A 349 24.26 2.00 -17.82
N SER A 350 23.79 3.05 -18.51
CA SER A 350 24.66 3.97 -19.27
C SER A 350 25.57 4.78 -18.34
N SER A 351 25.03 5.29 -17.24
CA SER A 351 25.81 6.00 -16.22
C SER A 351 26.86 5.08 -15.59
N TYR A 352 26.49 3.85 -15.26
CA TYR A 352 27.44 2.85 -14.76
C TYR A 352 28.57 2.54 -15.79
N ILE A 353 28.24 2.32 -17.06
CA ILE A 353 29.22 2.06 -18.11
C ILE A 353 30.20 3.24 -18.26
N GLY A 354 29.68 4.47 -18.24
CA GLY A 354 30.49 5.68 -18.26
C GLY A 354 31.45 5.74 -17.06
N HIS A 355 30.93 5.57 -15.86
CA HIS A 355 31.73 5.52 -14.64
C HIS A 355 32.79 4.43 -14.70
N ARG A 356 32.43 3.23 -15.14
CA ARG A 356 33.38 2.12 -15.22
C ARG A 356 34.47 2.36 -16.27
N LYS A 357 34.11 3.02 -17.39
CA LYS A 357 35.11 3.48 -18.38
C LYS A 357 36.14 4.40 -17.77
N ASP A 358 35.70 5.39 -16.99
CA ASP A 358 36.60 6.33 -16.31
C ASP A 358 37.51 5.62 -15.29
N VAL A 359 36.95 4.71 -14.50
CA VAL A 359 37.72 3.91 -13.53
C VAL A 359 38.79 3.07 -14.22
N ILE A 360 38.47 2.36 -15.30
CA ILE A 360 39.45 1.54 -16.06
C ILE A 360 40.51 2.44 -16.68
N THR A 361 40.15 3.60 -17.22
CA THR A 361 41.08 4.55 -17.79
C THR A 361 42.05 5.07 -16.73
N LYS A 362 41.54 5.57 -15.58
CA LYS A 362 42.40 6.08 -14.48
C LYS A 362 43.31 4.98 -13.94
N ARG A 363 42.78 3.76 -13.73
CA ARG A 363 43.56 2.59 -13.30
C ARG A 363 44.69 2.25 -14.30
N SER A 364 44.36 2.20 -15.58
CA SER A 364 45.33 1.90 -16.63
C SER A 364 46.43 2.96 -16.74
N GLN A 365 46.09 4.25 -16.56
CA GLN A 365 47.06 5.33 -16.49
C GLN A 365 47.98 5.20 -15.29
N TYR A 366 47.44 4.88 -14.10
CA TYR A 366 48.20 4.66 -12.89
C TYR A 366 49.17 3.48 -13.05
N ASP A 367 48.66 2.34 -13.53
CA ASP A 367 49.47 1.12 -13.74
C ASP A 367 50.54 1.34 -14.83
N LEU A 368 50.21 2.09 -15.91
CA LEU A 368 51.13 2.48 -16.94
C LEU A 368 52.29 3.32 -16.39
N ALA A 369 51.97 4.37 -15.65
CA ALA A 369 52.97 5.26 -15.03
C ALA A 369 53.90 4.48 -14.09
N LYS A 370 53.34 3.56 -13.29
CA LYS A 370 54.09 2.68 -12.38
C LYS A 370 55.00 1.72 -13.17
N ALA A 371 54.46 1.08 -14.20
CA ALA A 371 55.21 0.13 -15.06
C ALA A 371 56.33 0.85 -15.82
N GLN A 372 56.09 2.02 -16.39
CA GLN A 372 57.12 2.85 -17.08
C GLN A 372 58.21 3.27 -16.13
N LYS A 373 57.87 3.73 -14.94
CA LYS A 373 58.84 4.08 -13.90
C LYS A 373 59.71 2.88 -13.51
N ARG A 374 59.08 1.71 -13.33
CA ARG A 374 59.85 0.47 -13.03
C ARG A 374 60.72 0.02 -14.18
N GLN A 375 60.22 0.08 -15.43
CA GLN A 375 60.95 -0.26 -16.65
C GLN A 375 62.19 0.62 -16.80
N HIS A 376 62.03 1.92 -16.59
CA HIS A 376 63.12 2.89 -16.63
C HIS A 376 64.25 2.54 -15.61
N ILE A 377 63.91 2.09 -14.41
CA ILE A 377 64.89 1.66 -13.41
C ILE A 377 65.54 0.34 -13.85
N VAL A 378 64.77 -0.66 -14.36
CA VAL A 378 65.28 -1.93 -14.82
C VAL A 378 66.23 -1.77 -15.99
N GLU A 379 65.91 -0.91 -16.94
CA GLU A 379 66.80 -0.54 -18.06
C GLU A 379 68.13 0.03 -17.57
N GLY A 380 68.10 0.94 -16.59
CA GLY A 380 69.28 1.48 -15.94
C GLY A 380 70.14 0.41 -15.26
N LEU A 381 69.49 -0.54 -14.54
CA LEU A 381 70.21 -1.61 -13.89
C LEU A 381 70.83 -2.59 -14.92
N MET A 382 70.13 -2.92 -15.97
CA MET A 382 70.65 -3.73 -17.07
C MET A 382 71.84 -3.07 -17.76
N LYS A 383 71.79 -1.77 -18.06
CA LYS A 383 72.87 -1.02 -18.61
C LYS A 383 74.07 -0.98 -17.64
N ALA A 384 73.84 -0.77 -16.34
CA ALA A 384 74.86 -0.77 -15.31
C ALA A 384 75.59 -2.14 -15.21
N LEU A 385 74.85 -3.24 -15.30
CA LEU A 385 75.38 -4.61 -15.29
C LEU A 385 76.22 -4.91 -16.54
N SER A 386 75.90 -4.36 -17.72
CA SER A 386 76.69 -4.53 -18.94
C SER A 386 78.06 -3.80 -18.89
N ILE A 387 78.24 -2.80 -18.02
CA ILE A 387 79.43 -2.03 -17.80
C ILE A 387 79.87 -2.08 -16.33
N LEU A 388 79.66 -3.24 -15.68
CA LEU A 388 79.74 -3.36 -14.20
C LEU A 388 81.06 -2.89 -13.60
N ASP A 389 82.21 -3.32 -14.19
CA ASP A 389 83.55 -2.97 -13.71
C ASP A 389 83.76 -1.43 -13.68
N GLN A 390 83.28 -0.74 -14.68
CA GLN A 390 83.34 0.76 -14.74
C GLN A 390 82.48 1.41 -13.72
N VAL A 391 81.28 0.89 -13.51
CA VAL A 391 80.30 1.40 -12.48
C VAL A 391 80.88 1.19 -11.08
N ILE A 392 81.43 0.02 -10.75
CA ILE A 392 82.02 -0.28 -9.46
C ILE A 392 83.24 0.66 -9.22
N THR A 393 84.09 0.87 -10.19
CA THR A 393 85.23 1.76 -10.08
C THR A 393 84.79 3.18 -9.78
N THR A 394 83.84 3.70 -10.52
CA THR A 394 83.32 5.07 -10.30
C THR A 394 82.70 5.21 -8.92
N ILE A 395 81.92 4.20 -8.43
CA ILE A 395 81.36 4.24 -7.08
C ILE A 395 82.45 4.21 -6.01
N ARG A 396 83.54 3.43 -6.17
CA ARG A 396 84.64 3.36 -5.21
C ARG A 396 85.46 4.62 -5.14
N GLU A 397 85.64 5.34 -6.26
CA GLU A 397 86.37 6.60 -6.31
C GLU A 397 85.53 7.80 -5.79
N SER A 398 84.23 7.61 -5.59
CA SER A 398 83.33 8.65 -5.06
C SER A 398 83.49 8.80 -3.57
N LYS A 399 83.28 10.03 -3.08
CA LYS A 399 83.48 10.41 -1.66
C LYS A 399 82.36 9.90 -0.75
N ASP A 400 81.13 9.89 -1.24
CA ASP A 400 79.95 9.46 -0.52
C ASP A 400 78.85 9.00 -1.49
N LYS A 401 77.66 8.58 -0.96
CA LYS A 401 76.52 8.14 -1.76
C LYS A 401 76.07 9.21 -2.76
N ARG A 402 76.07 10.48 -2.34
CA ARG A 402 75.61 11.61 -3.16
C ARG A 402 76.55 11.91 -4.32
N ASP A 403 77.87 11.84 -4.04
CA ASP A 403 78.92 12.01 -5.02
C ASP A 403 78.91 10.85 -6.03
N ALA A 404 78.79 9.59 -5.55
CA ALA A 404 78.65 8.42 -6.42
C ALA A 404 77.45 8.52 -7.36
N LYS A 405 76.26 8.97 -6.85
CA LYS A 405 75.09 9.20 -7.67
C LYS A 405 75.33 10.24 -8.76
N LYS A 406 75.92 11.37 -8.40
CA LYS A 406 76.27 12.44 -9.34
C LYS A 406 77.27 11.97 -10.42
N ASN A 407 78.29 11.25 -10.03
CA ASN A 407 79.30 10.72 -10.93
C ASN A 407 78.72 9.69 -11.94
N LEU A 408 77.78 8.85 -11.50
CA LEU A 408 77.05 7.94 -12.35
C LEU A 408 76.18 8.67 -13.39
N VAL A 409 75.56 9.79 -13.02
CA VAL A 409 74.79 10.66 -13.94
C VAL A 409 75.74 11.31 -14.96
N ASP A 410 76.82 11.93 -14.47
CA ASP A 410 77.70 12.74 -15.31
C ASP A 410 78.54 11.85 -16.29
N VAL A 411 78.99 10.69 -15.86
CA VAL A 411 79.87 9.81 -16.64
C VAL A 411 79.11 8.89 -17.59
N PHE A 412 78.05 8.28 -17.09
CA PHE A 412 77.33 7.24 -17.86
C PHE A 412 75.95 7.67 -18.37
N GLN A 413 75.54 8.95 -18.10
CA GLN A 413 74.29 9.52 -18.50
C GLN A 413 73.07 8.72 -17.97
N PHE A 414 73.17 8.17 -16.75
CA PHE A 414 72.02 7.64 -16.05
C PHE A 414 71.15 8.81 -15.55
N THR A 415 69.81 8.54 -15.39
CA THR A 415 68.97 9.49 -14.69
C THR A 415 69.24 9.42 -13.17
N GLU A 416 68.79 10.41 -12.44
CA GLU A 416 68.95 10.43 -10.97
C GLU A 416 68.29 9.20 -10.32
N GLU A 417 67.10 8.79 -10.78
CA GLU A 417 66.37 7.59 -10.29
C GLU A 417 67.18 6.31 -10.60
N GLN A 418 67.72 6.20 -11.81
CA GLN A 418 68.59 5.07 -12.20
C GLN A 418 69.85 5.02 -11.33
N ALA A 419 70.52 6.13 -11.18
CA ALA A 419 71.74 6.23 -10.35
C ALA A 419 71.45 5.89 -8.87
N GLU A 420 70.35 6.33 -8.32
CA GLU A 420 69.91 5.98 -6.97
C GLU A 420 69.67 4.44 -6.83
N ALA A 421 69.01 3.84 -7.81
CA ALA A 421 68.73 2.40 -7.81
C ALA A 421 70.04 1.60 -7.91
N ILE A 422 71.00 2.05 -8.72
CA ILE A 422 72.32 1.41 -8.91
C ILE A 422 73.12 1.50 -7.60
N VAL A 423 73.20 2.67 -6.97
CA VAL A 423 73.94 2.85 -5.71
C VAL A 423 73.31 2.02 -4.55
N MET A 424 72.02 1.78 -4.59
CA MET A 424 71.28 0.95 -3.62
C MET A 424 71.32 -0.55 -3.94
N LEU A 425 71.94 -0.96 -5.03
CA LEU A 425 72.00 -2.35 -5.45
C LEU A 425 72.86 -3.16 -4.47
N GLN A 426 72.32 -4.25 -3.97
CA GLN A 426 73.05 -5.16 -3.06
C GLN A 426 73.98 -6.05 -3.87
N LEU A 427 75.28 -6.20 -3.43
CA LEU A 427 76.35 -6.92 -4.13
C LEU A 427 75.99 -8.37 -4.50
N TYR A 428 75.16 -9.06 -3.70
CA TYR A 428 74.74 -10.45 -4.03
C TYR A 428 73.81 -10.53 -5.24
N ARG A 429 73.19 -9.42 -5.67
CA ARG A 429 72.32 -9.33 -6.85
C ARG A 429 73.07 -9.16 -8.16
N LEU A 430 74.40 -9.32 -8.16
CA LEU A 430 75.22 -9.26 -9.34
C LEU A 430 75.47 -10.64 -9.97
N THR A 431 74.73 -11.66 -9.61
CA THR A 431 74.86 -13.02 -10.16
C THR A 431 74.20 -13.12 -11.52
N ASN A 432 74.64 -14.10 -12.33
CA ASN A 432 74.04 -14.35 -13.64
C ASN A 432 72.53 -14.69 -13.58
N THR A 433 72.11 -15.30 -12.48
CA THR A 433 70.68 -15.58 -12.26
C THR A 433 69.87 -14.30 -12.12
N ASP A 434 70.38 -13.33 -11.40
CA ASP A 434 69.74 -12.02 -11.22
C ASP A 434 69.65 -11.21 -12.53
N ILE A 435 70.66 -11.33 -13.41
CA ILE A 435 70.63 -10.73 -14.76
C ILE A 435 69.49 -11.29 -15.60
N THR A 436 69.32 -12.62 -15.55
CA THR A 436 68.23 -13.31 -16.28
C THR A 436 66.89 -12.92 -15.75
N ASP A 437 66.77 -12.73 -14.44
CA ASP A 437 65.51 -12.32 -13.81
C ASP A 437 65.12 -10.86 -14.15
N LEU A 438 66.15 -9.94 -14.23
CA LEU A 438 65.92 -8.58 -14.71
C LEU A 438 65.52 -8.52 -16.20
N GLN A 439 66.08 -9.40 -17.05
CA GLN A 439 65.67 -9.54 -18.45
C GLN A 439 64.22 -9.95 -18.56
N LYS A 440 63.78 -11.01 -17.81
CA LYS A 440 62.41 -11.47 -17.75
C LYS A 440 61.48 -10.37 -17.24
N GLU A 441 61.84 -9.66 -16.14
CA GLU A 441 61.10 -8.53 -15.62
C GLU A 441 60.93 -7.45 -16.68
N SER A 442 61.98 -7.08 -17.41
CA SER A 442 61.92 -6.12 -18.51
C SER A 442 60.96 -6.53 -19.60
N GLU A 443 61.01 -7.79 -20.08
CA GLU A 443 60.10 -8.32 -21.08
C GLU A 443 58.66 -8.27 -20.61
N GLN A 444 58.37 -8.63 -19.35
CA GLN A 444 57.05 -8.57 -18.74
C GLN A 444 56.55 -7.15 -18.66
N LEU A 445 57.39 -6.19 -18.24
CA LEU A 445 57.04 -4.77 -18.17
C LEU A 445 56.74 -4.19 -19.54
N ILE A 446 57.55 -4.50 -20.57
CA ILE A 446 57.29 -4.07 -21.96
C ILE A 446 55.94 -4.60 -22.45
N ALA A 447 55.66 -5.90 -22.22
CA ALA A 447 54.39 -6.49 -22.59
C ALA A 447 53.23 -5.78 -21.89
N GLN A 448 53.33 -5.52 -20.56
CA GLN A 448 52.35 -4.83 -19.77
C GLN A 448 52.13 -3.37 -20.25
N ILE A 449 53.20 -2.63 -20.50
CA ILE A 449 53.15 -1.25 -21.04
C ILE A 449 52.46 -1.23 -22.40
N THR A 450 52.77 -2.21 -23.27
CA THR A 450 52.14 -2.34 -24.60
C THR A 450 50.63 -2.60 -24.47
N GLU A 451 50.22 -3.50 -23.59
CA GLU A 451 48.80 -3.81 -23.32
C GLU A 451 48.06 -2.60 -22.74
N LEU A 452 48.64 -1.91 -21.74
CA LEU A 452 48.07 -0.72 -21.13
C LEU A 452 47.88 0.44 -22.13
N ASN A 453 48.90 0.66 -23.00
CA ASN A 453 48.82 1.65 -24.07
C ASN A 453 47.69 1.32 -25.09
N LYS A 454 47.50 0.04 -25.39
CA LYS A 454 46.43 -0.43 -26.26
C LYS A 454 45.05 -0.15 -25.64
N ILE A 455 44.89 -0.46 -24.37
CA ILE A 455 43.63 -0.17 -23.63
C ILE A 455 43.35 1.32 -23.60
N LEU A 456 44.36 2.17 -23.42
CA LEU A 456 44.20 3.62 -23.33
C LEU A 456 43.96 4.31 -24.69
N SER A 457 44.41 3.69 -25.78
CA SER A 457 44.33 4.23 -27.16
C SER A 457 43.08 3.77 -27.94
N ASP A 458 42.47 2.63 -27.55
CA ASP A 458 41.34 2.05 -28.27
C ASP A 458 40.21 1.69 -27.31
N ASP A 459 39.07 2.41 -27.42
CA ASP A 459 37.84 2.15 -26.64
C ASP A 459 37.34 0.72 -26.81
N LYS A 460 37.60 0.04 -27.96
CA LYS A 460 37.21 -1.37 -28.13
C LYS A 460 37.94 -2.30 -27.18
N GLU A 461 39.23 -2.06 -27.01
CA GLU A 461 40.06 -2.85 -26.08
C GLU A 461 39.63 -2.57 -24.64
N LEU A 462 39.36 -1.32 -24.28
CA LEU A 462 38.84 -0.92 -22.96
C LEU A 462 37.51 -1.62 -22.66
N PHE A 463 36.57 -1.58 -23.60
CA PHE A 463 35.28 -2.27 -23.44
C PHE A 463 35.43 -3.81 -23.43
N SER A 464 36.37 -4.37 -24.17
CA SER A 464 36.67 -5.78 -24.09
C SER A 464 37.16 -6.20 -22.70
N LEU A 465 38.03 -5.41 -22.09
CA LEU A 465 38.47 -5.60 -20.71
C LEU A 465 37.31 -5.43 -19.71
N MET A 466 36.50 -4.40 -19.84
CA MET A 466 35.31 -4.19 -18.99
C MET A 466 34.36 -5.42 -19.05
N LYS A 467 34.05 -5.92 -20.23
CA LYS A 467 33.22 -7.11 -20.42
C LYS A 467 33.85 -8.37 -19.81
N LYS A 468 35.15 -8.52 -19.89
CA LYS A 468 35.89 -9.63 -19.25
C LYS A 468 35.72 -9.58 -17.74
N GLU A 469 35.94 -8.43 -17.11
CA GLU A 469 35.79 -8.22 -15.67
C GLU A 469 34.34 -8.48 -15.22
N LEU A 470 33.34 -7.97 -15.94
CA LEU A 470 31.93 -8.25 -15.68
C LEU A 470 31.61 -9.77 -15.72
N ARG A 471 32.15 -10.49 -16.72
CA ARG A 471 31.98 -11.96 -16.80
C ARG A 471 32.64 -12.69 -15.64
N GLU A 472 33.76 -12.21 -15.15
CA GLU A 472 34.42 -12.76 -13.96
C GLU A 472 33.56 -12.58 -12.70
N VAL A 473 32.99 -11.38 -12.49
CA VAL A 473 32.07 -11.13 -11.40
C VAL A 473 30.86 -12.05 -11.52
N LYS A 474 30.23 -12.12 -12.69
CA LYS A 474 29.11 -13.04 -12.93
C LYS A 474 29.47 -14.49 -12.60
N LYS A 475 30.61 -14.99 -13.10
CA LYS A 475 31.04 -16.36 -12.85
C LYS A 475 31.22 -16.68 -11.37
N ASN A 476 31.72 -15.72 -10.59
CA ASN A 476 32.08 -15.94 -9.19
C ASN A 476 30.90 -15.74 -8.21
N TYR A 477 29.90 -14.92 -8.57
CA TYR A 477 28.87 -14.47 -7.61
C TYR A 477 27.42 -14.63 -8.09
N ALA A 478 27.17 -14.81 -9.39
CA ALA A 478 25.80 -14.87 -9.88
C ALA A 478 25.06 -16.08 -9.33
N THR A 479 23.84 -15.84 -8.87
CA THR A 479 22.90 -16.84 -8.38
C THR A 479 21.69 -16.92 -9.31
N LYS A 480 20.88 -17.96 -9.16
CA LYS A 480 19.62 -18.08 -9.92
C LYS A 480 18.60 -17.03 -9.46
N ARG A 481 17.72 -16.64 -10.39
CA ARG A 481 16.56 -15.82 -10.10
C ARG A 481 15.67 -16.52 -9.06
N ILE A 482 15.20 -15.76 -8.10
CA ILE A 482 14.30 -16.21 -7.03
C ILE A 482 12.85 -15.80 -7.35
N THR A 483 12.63 -14.53 -7.68
CA THR A 483 11.30 -13.99 -7.98
C THR A 483 10.78 -14.49 -9.33
N LYS A 484 9.62 -15.11 -9.35
CA LYS A 484 8.91 -15.48 -10.59
C LYS A 484 8.23 -14.25 -11.17
N ILE A 485 8.32 -14.07 -12.49
CA ILE A 485 7.60 -13.00 -13.20
C ILE A 485 6.47 -13.63 -14.01
N GLU A 486 5.27 -13.06 -13.89
CA GLU A 486 4.07 -13.40 -14.67
C GLU A 486 3.64 -12.20 -15.49
N ASP A 487 3.27 -12.44 -16.76
CA ASP A 487 2.99 -11.38 -17.72
C ASP A 487 1.72 -10.60 -17.35
N GLU A 488 0.65 -11.32 -16.96
CA GLU A 488 -0.65 -10.74 -16.65
C GLU A 488 -0.87 -10.53 -15.15
N ILE A 489 -1.66 -9.52 -14.81
CA ILE A 489 -2.18 -9.30 -13.46
C ILE A 489 -3.44 -10.14 -13.30
N GLU A 490 -3.38 -11.16 -12.47
CA GLU A 490 -4.56 -11.96 -12.13
C GLU A 490 -5.51 -11.16 -11.24
N GLU A 491 -6.70 -10.84 -11.76
CA GLU A 491 -7.75 -10.17 -11.00
C GLU A 491 -8.39 -11.12 -9.99
N ILE A 492 -8.18 -10.88 -8.71
CA ILE A 492 -8.73 -11.71 -7.65
C ILE A 492 -10.22 -11.39 -7.49
N LYS A 493 -11.07 -12.30 -7.96
CA LYS A 493 -12.52 -12.27 -7.68
C LYS A 493 -12.79 -13.04 -6.40
N ILE A 494 -13.31 -12.37 -5.39
CA ILE A 494 -13.80 -13.02 -4.18
C ILE A 494 -15.30 -13.26 -4.37
N ASP A 495 -15.69 -14.52 -4.47
CA ASP A 495 -17.08 -14.89 -4.28
C ASP A 495 -17.35 -14.90 -2.77
N THR A 496 -18.01 -13.86 -2.27
CA THR A 496 -18.33 -13.71 -0.85
C THR A 496 -19.17 -14.86 -0.31
N LYS A 497 -19.92 -15.56 -1.17
CA LYS A 497 -20.71 -16.76 -0.80
C LYS A 497 -19.86 -17.92 -0.29
N VAL A 498 -18.59 -17.95 -0.67
CA VAL A 498 -17.67 -19.05 -0.31
C VAL A 498 -17.02 -18.84 1.05
N LEU A 499 -17.01 -17.61 1.54
CA LEU A 499 -16.26 -17.21 2.73
C LEU A 499 -17.13 -17.10 3.99
N VAL A 500 -18.43 -17.00 3.83
CA VAL A 500 -19.41 -16.89 4.93
C VAL A 500 -20.23 -18.17 4.97
N ALA A 501 -20.27 -18.82 6.14
CA ALA A 501 -21.18 -19.94 6.34
C ALA A 501 -22.62 -19.48 6.06
N GLN A 502 -23.34 -20.22 5.22
CA GLN A 502 -24.73 -19.96 4.97
C GLN A 502 -25.53 -20.46 6.17
N GLU A 503 -26.12 -19.56 6.93
CA GLU A 503 -26.97 -19.80 8.07
C GLU A 503 -28.22 -18.93 7.96
N ASP A 504 -29.35 -19.46 8.38
CA ASP A 504 -30.58 -18.68 8.49
C ASP A 504 -30.61 -18.01 9.86
N VAL A 505 -30.87 -16.71 9.87
CA VAL A 505 -30.88 -15.87 11.05
C VAL A 505 -32.09 -14.95 11.05
N VAL A 506 -32.55 -14.55 12.22
CA VAL A 506 -33.59 -13.53 12.34
C VAL A 506 -32.93 -12.16 12.48
N VAL A 507 -33.18 -11.28 11.53
CA VAL A 507 -32.72 -9.89 11.58
C VAL A 507 -33.80 -9.04 12.20
N SER A 508 -33.46 -8.18 13.13
CA SER A 508 -34.35 -7.18 13.73
C SER A 508 -33.75 -5.77 13.63
N VAL A 509 -34.63 -4.82 13.33
CA VAL A 509 -34.28 -3.40 13.16
C VAL A 509 -35.30 -2.57 13.89
N THR A 510 -34.85 -1.64 14.73
CA THR A 510 -35.73 -0.71 15.41
C THR A 510 -35.75 0.66 14.72
N ARG A 511 -36.77 1.46 15.01
CA ARG A 511 -36.94 2.81 14.46
C ARG A 511 -35.76 3.72 14.78
N GLU A 512 -35.24 3.65 15.99
CA GLU A 512 -34.09 4.47 16.43
C GLU A 512 -32.77 4.05 15.82
N GLY A 513 -32.73 2.93 15.08
CA GLY A 513 -31.52 2.50 14.37
C GLY A 513 -30.71 1.41 15.07
N TYR A 514 -31.27 0.69 16.02
CA TYR A 514 -30.66 -0.49 16.62
C TYR A 514 -30.88 -1.71 15.73
N VAL A 515 -29.80 -2.37 15.35
CA VAL A 515 -29.83 -3.52 14.44
C VAL A 515 -29.13 -4.73 15.07
N LYS A 516 -29.61 -5.93 14.81
CA LYS A 516 -28.97 -7.20 15.18
C LYS A 516 -29.44 -8.33 14.28
N ARG A 517 -28.66 -9.40 14.24
CA ARG A 517 -29.07 -10.71 13.79
C ARG A 517 -29.03 -11.67 14.98
N SER A 518 -29.99 -12.58 15.06
CA SER A 518 -30.03 -13.62 16.08
C SER A 518 -30.14 -14.98 15.42
N SER A 519 -29.42 -15.97 15.94
CA SER A 519 -29.58 -17.35 15.44
C SER A 519 -30.99 -17.83 15.62
N LEU A 520 -31.52 -18.68 14.71
CA LEU A 520 -32.81 -19.30 14.83
C LEU A 520 -33.00 -20.02 16.18
N ARG A 521 -31.94 -20.64 16.68
CA ARG A 521 -31.94 -21.25 18.02
C ARG A 521 -32.23 -20.27 19.14
N SER A 522 -31.63 -19.07 19.07
CA SER A 522 -31.84 -18.02 20.08
C SER A 522 -33.25 -17.43 19.99
N TYR A 523 -33.79 -17.30 18.79
CA TYR A 523 -35.14 -16.83 18.52
C TYR A 523 -36.17 -17.83 19.00
N SER A 524 -36.07 -19.10 18.60
CA SER A 524 -37.02 -20.18 18.97
C SER A 524 -37.04 -20.49 20.47
N ALA A 525 -35.97 -20.18 21.19
CA ALA A 525 -35.88 -20.32 22.65
C ALA A 525 -36.53 -19.15 23.42
N SER A 526 -37.10 -18.17 22.75
CA SER A 526 -37.71 -16.97 23.33
C SER A 526 -39.07 -16.71 22.69
N LYS A 527 -39.89 -15.93 23.37
CA LYS A 527 -41.14 -15.45 22.75
C LYS A 527 -40.79 -14.21 21.88
N PRO A 528 -41.54 -13.97 20.78
CA PRO A 528 -41.31 -12.81 19.93
C PRO A 528 -41.33 -11.48 20.69
N GLU A 529 -42.20 -11.35 21.69
CA GLU A 529 -42.39 -10.13 22.50
C GLU A 529 -41.18 -9.89 23.45
N GLU A 530 -40.34 -10.86 23.70
CA GLU A 530 -39.16 -10.77 24.56
C GLU A 530 -37.93 -10.18 23.87
N ILE A 531 -38.10 -9.57 22.70
CA ILE A 531 -37.02 -8.88 21.99
C ILE A 531 -36.40 -7.77 22.84
N GLY A 532 -35.07 -7.77 22.96
CA GLY A 532 -34.36 -6.66 23.63
C GLY A 532 -34.44 -5.38 22.78
N MET A 533 -35.07 -4.34 23.35
CA MET A 533 -35.18 -3.00 22.78
C MET A 533 -34.96 -1.93 23.85
N ARG A 534 -34.67 -0.70 23.42
CA ARG A 534 -34.65 0.46 24.31
C ARG A 534 -36.05 0.88 24.71
N GLU A 535 -36.20 1.50 25.88
CA GLU A 535 -37.45 2.08 26.32
C GLU A 535 -37.87 3.22 25.37
N GLY A 536 -39.09 3.15 24.85
CA GLY A 536 -39.64 4.14 23.91
C GLY A 536 -39.34 3.88 22.44
N ASP A 537 -38.44 2.90 22.13
CA ASP A 537 -38.21 2.47 20.75
C ASP A 537 -39.21 1.36 20.35
N TYR A 538 -39.34 1.12 19.05
CA TYR A 538 -40.21 0.05 18.56
C TYR A 538 -39.59 -0.65 17.33
N LEU A 539 -40.00 -1.89 17.16
CA LEU A 539 -39.52 -2.75 16.11
C LEU A 539 -40.08 -2.28 14.76
N LEU A 540 -39.21 -1.91 13.83
CA LEU A 540 -39.56 -1.49 12.48
C LEU A 540 -39.57 -2.67 11.50
N TYR A 541 -38.65 -3.61 11.66
CA TYR A 541 -38.50 -4.78 10.81
C TYR A 541 -38.06 -6.00 11.63
N THR A 542 -38.63 -7.14 11.29
CA THR A 542 -38.13 -8.46 11.67
C THR A 542 -38.39 -9.44 10.54
N GLY A 543 -37.42 -10.29 10.24
CA GLY A 543 -37.55 -11.29 9.21
C GLY A 543 -36.41 -12.32 9.24
N GLU A 544 -36.70 -13.50 8.78
CA GLU A 544 -35.71 -14.58 8.57
C GLU A 544 -34.96 -14.28 7.27
N LEU A 545 -33.65 -14.22 7.35
CA LEU A 545 -32.75 -13.94 6.24
C LEU A 545 -31.56 -14.92 6.28
N SER A 546 -30.96 -15.18 5.12
CA SER A 546 -29.69 -15.87 5.06
C SER A 546 -28.53 -14.91 5.41
N THR A 547 -27.49 -15.42 6.06
CA THR A 547 -26.24 -14.66 6.26
C THR A 547 -25.63 -14.14 4.96
N LEU A 548 -26.00 -14.76 3.81
CA LEU A 548 -25.55 -14.33 2.48
C LEU A 548 -26.40 -13.22 1.85
N ASP A 549 -27.56 -12.90 2.45
CA ASP A 549 -28.41 -11.83 1.98
C ASP A 549 -27.87 -10.44 2.36
N HIS A 550 -28.52 -9.44 1.80
CA HIS A 550 -28.14 -8.03 1.93
C HIS A 550 -29.32 -7.22 2.45
N VAL A 551 -29.03 -6.12 3.13
CA VAL A 551 -30.06 -5.21 3.66
C VAL A 551 -29.70 -3.76 3.32
N LEU A 552 -30.70 -3.02 2.82
CA LEU A 552 -30.66 -1.58 2.71
C LEU A 552 -31.55 -0.96 3.79
N PHE A 553 -31.01 -0.02 4.54
CA PHE A 553 -31.73 0.79 5.52
C PHE A 553 -31.88 2.20 4.96
N VAL A 554 -33.06 2.75 4.99
CA VAL A 554 -33.32 4.12 4.54
C VAL A 554 -33.74 4.95 5.73
N THR A 555 -33.11 6.15 5.89
CA THR A 555 -33.38 7.05 6.98
C THR A 555 -34.29 8.20 6.56
N ASN A 556 -34.90 8.87 7.54
CA ASN A 556 -35.71 10.08 7.30
C ASN A 556 -34.93 11.25 6.68
N LYS A 557 -33.61 11.24 6.80
CA LYS A 557 -32.71 12.25 6.15
C LYS A 557 -32.22 11.84 4.75
N ALA A 558 -32.87 10.86 4.16
CA ALA A 558 -32.57 10.31 2.83
C ALA A 558 -31.19 9.68 2.72
N ASN A 559 -30.65 9.16 3.80
CA ASN A 559 -29.47 8.30 3.77
C ASN A 559 -29.87 6.85 3.53
N VAL A 560 -29.15 6.17 2.61
CA VAL A 560 -29.24 4.74 2.39
C VAL A 560 -27.97 4.08 2.94
N ILE A 561 -28.15 3.13 3.81
CA ILE A 561 -27.08 2.38 4.46
C ILE A 561 -27.17 0.94 3.97
N TYR A 562 -26.08 0.42 3.44
CA TYR A 562 -25.96 -0.97 3.00
C TYR A 562 -25.21 -1.80 4.04
N ARG A 563 -25.73 -2.98 4.35
CA ARG A 563 -25.01 -4.03 5.10
C ARG A 563 -25.34 -5.42 4.55
N PRO A 564 -24.33 -6.30 4.38
CA PRO A 564 -24.58 -7.71 4.24
C PRO A 564 -25.00 -8.29 5.60
N VAL A 565 -25.91 -9.26 5.61
CA VAL A 565 -26.48 -9.81 6.85
C VAL A 565 -25.41 -10.38 7.77
N HIS A 566 -24.37 -11.03 7.23
CA HIS A 566 -23.27 -11.57 8.04
C HIS A 566 -22.43 -10.51 8.78
N GLU A 567 -22.50 -9.24 8.38
CA GLU A 567 -21.82 -8.13 9.07
C GLU A 567 -22.67 -7.47 10.16
N LEU A 568 -23.95 -7.83 10.28
CA LEU A 568 -24.80 -7.36 11.36
C LEU A 568 -24.37 -7.97 12.70
N PRO A 569 -24.50 -7.23 13.83
CA PRO A 569 -24.13 -7.74 15.15
C PRO A 569 -24.85 -9.05 15.48
N ASP A 570 -24.09 -10.08 15.85
CA ASP A 570 -24.59 -11.40 16.24
C ASP A 570 -24.90 -11.41 17.74
N LEU A 571 -26.16 -11.20 18.09
CA LEU A 571 -26.63 -11.03 19.47
C LEU A 571 -27.84 -11.93 19.74
N LYS A 572 -28.05 -12.26 21.02
CA LYS A 572 -29.21 -13.03 21.41
C LYS A 572 -30.50 -12.22 21.25
N TRP A 573 -31.62 -12.92 21.05
CA TRP A 573 -32.93 -12.27 20.85
C TRP A 573 -33.29 -11.24 21.94
N LYS A 574 -32.99 -11.55 23.21
CA LYS A 574 -33.26 -10.69 24.35
C LYS A 574 -32.27 -9.55 24.62
N GLU A 575 -31.17 -9.50 23.83
CA GLU A 575 -30.17 -8.42 23.94
C GLU A 575 -30.59 -7.25 23.05
N VAL A 576 -30.26 -6.03 23.47
CA VAL A 576 -30.48 -4.82 22.68
C VAL A 576 -29.49 -4.84 21.50
N GLY A 577 -29.96 -4.44 20.31
CA GLY A 577 -29.13 -4.32 19.13
C GLY A 577 -28.02 -3.26 19.28
N GLU A 578 -27.11 -3.19 18.31
CA GLU A 578 -26.14 -2.10 18.23
C GLU A 578 -26.66 -1.00 17.31
N HIS A 579 -26.39 0.26 17.67
CA HIS A 579 -26.84 1.39 16.87
C HIS A 579 -26.01 1.51 15.59
N ILE A 580 -26.69 1.60 14.45
CA ILE A 580 -26.05 1.55 13.12
C ILE A 580 -25.08 2.73 12.87
N SER A 581 -25.25 3.86 13.60
CA SER A 581 -24.32 5.00 13.50
C SER A 581 -22.92 4.75 14.06
N GLN A 582 -22.71 3.70 14.87
CA GLN A 582 -21.41 3.45 15.48
C GLN A 582 -20.27 3.26 14.47
N THR A 583 -20.59 2.79 13.29
CA THR A 583 -19.61 2.53 12.22
C THR A 583 -19.72 3.47 11.03
N ILE A 584 -20.62 4.47 11.07
CA ILE A 584 -20.92 5.33 9.93
C ILE A 584 -20.61 6.79 10.26
N LEU A 585 -19.68 7.37 9.51
CA LEU A 585 -19.35 8.78 9.64
C LEU A 585 -20.51 9.66 9.12
N ASN A 586 -20.81 10.74 9.85
CA ASN A 586 -21.84 11.72 9.53
C ASN A 586 -23.28 11.20 9.59
N LEU A 587 -23.53 10.08 10.26
CA LEU A 587 -24.88 9.67 10.61
C LEU A 587 -25.22 10.25 12.00
N SER A 588 -26.29 11.05 12.07
CA SER A 588 -26.71 11.65 13.33
C SER A 588 -27.43 10.64 14.22
N MET A 589 -27.27 10.74 15.53
CA MET A 589 -27.97 9.86 16.50
C MET A 589 -29.50 10.10 16.56
N ASP A 590 -29.94 11.25 16.08
CA ASP A 590 -31.36 11.64 15.96
C ASP A 590 -31.97 11.26 14.59
N GLU A 591 -31.20 10.63 13.73
CA GLU A 591 -31.65 10.14 12.45
C GLU A 591 -32.34 8.77 12.60
N SER A 592 -33.59 8.66 12.19
CA SER A 592 -34.39 7.45 12.34
C SER A 592 -34.45 6.64 11.05
N ILE A 593 -34.44 5.30 11.16
CA ILE A 593 -34.72 4.41 10.05
C ILE A 593 -36.22 4.41 9.75
N ILE A 594 -36.61 4.60 8.50
CA ILE A 594 -38.02 4.63 8.06
C ILE A 594 -38.40 3.42 7.20
N ALA A 595 -37.43 2.75 6.57
CA ALA A 595 -37.66 1.57 5.74
C ALA A 595 -36.45 0.63 5.72
N VAL A 596 -36.71 -0.66 5.58
CA VAL A 596 -35.73 -1.74 5.53
C VAL A 596 -36.04 -2.65 4.35
N PHE A 597 -35.09 -2.87 3.47
CA PHE A 597 -35.24 -3.67 2.26
C PHE A 597 -34.18 -4.80 2.23
N PRO A 598 -34.53 -6.02 2.61
CA PRO A 598 -33.69 -7.18 2.43
C PRO A 598 -33.72 -7.62 0.96
N TYR A 599 -32.59 -8.14 0.45
CA TYR A 599 -32.52 -8.69 -0.90
C TYR A 599 -31.37 -9.70 -1.02
N THR A 600 -31.53 -10.67 -1.93
CA THR A 600 -30.49 -11.63 -2.27
C THR A 600 -29.66 -11.14 -3.47
N LYS A 601 -30.30 -10.53 -4.46
CA LYS A 601 -29.67 -9.97 -5.66
C LYS A 601 -30.39 -8.70 -6.08
N ILE A 602 -29.61 -7.73 -6.55
CA ILE A 602 -30.15 -6.51 -7.17
C ILE A 602 -30.80 -6.90 -8.51
N GLN A 603 -32.02 -6.41 -8.71
CA GLN A 603 -32.77 -6.60 -9.95
C GLN A 603 -32.82 -5.25 -10.69
N PRO A 604 -32.32 -5.18 -11.94
CA PRO A 604 -32.20 -3.91 -12.68
C PRO A 604 -33.52 -3.19 -12.97
N GLU A 605 -34.61 -3.92 -13.03
CA GLU A 605 -35.97 -3.41 -13.28
C GLU A 605 -36.62 -2.81 -12.04
N GLN A 606 -36.21 -3.20 -10.84
CA GLN A 606 -36.79 -2.69 -9.60
C GLN A 606 -36.42 -1.23 -9.37
N THR A 607 -37.38 -0.44 -8.90
CA THR A 607 -37.22 0.96 -8.56
C THR A 607 -37.67 1.29 -7.15
N PHE A 608 -36.90 2.12 -6.47
CA PHE A 608 -37.32 2.75 -5.22
C PHE A 608 -38.12 4.00 -5.48
N ILE A 609 -39.23 4.15 -4.78
CA ILE A 609 -40.03 5.36 -4.77
C ILE A 609 -39.77 6.10 -3.45
N PHE A 610 -39.31 7.34 -3.53
CA PHE A 610 -39.02 8.18 -2.37
C PHE A 610 -40.01 9.32 -2.33
N ILE A 611 -40.67 9.53 -1.18
CA ILE A 611 -41.67 10.60 -0.96
C ILE A 611 -41.24 11.45 0.21
N SER A 612 -41.18 12.77 0.05
CA SER A 612 -40.78 13.68 1.10
C SER A 612 -41.99 14.41 1.74
N LYS A 613 -41.79 14.87 2.96
CA LYS A 613 -42.74 15.64 3.76
C LYS A 613 -43.18 16.91 3.06
N ASN A 614 -42.30 17.59 2.33
CA ASN A 614 -42.59 18.78 1.56
C ASN A 614 -43.20 18.50 0.16
N GLY A 615 -43.64 17.24 -0.05
CA GLY A 615 -44.41 16.89 -1.23
C GLY A 615 -43.57 16.70 -2.50
N MET A 616 -42.35 16.26 -2.38
CA MET A 616 -41.52 15.82 -3.51
C MET A 616 -41.57 14.29 -3.64
N ILE A 617 -41.42 13.82 -4.88
CA ILE A 617 -41.38 12.37 -5.20
C ILE A 617 -40.43 12.08 -6.33
N LYS A 618 -39.85 10.90 -6.30
CA LYS A 618 -39.05 10.36 -7.42
C LYS A 618 -39.02 8.84 -7.43
N GLN A 619 -38.65 8.29 -8.55
CA GLN A 619 -38.22 6.89 -8.68
C GLN A 619 -36.72 6.85 -8.88
N THR A 620 -36.06 5.83 -8.36
CA THR A 620 -34.62 5.57 -8.57
C THR A 620 -34.40 4.09 -8.71
N ARG A 621 -33.63 3.66 -9.74
CA ARG A 621 -33.36 2.24 -9.95
C ARG A 621 -32.60 1.65 -8.75
N MET A 622 -32.90 0.41 -8.40
CA MET A 622 -32.21 -0.31 -7.33
C MET A 622 -30.70 -0.45 -7.60
N THR A 623 -30.28 -0.46 -8.87
CA THR A 623 -28.86 -0.52 -9.29
C THR A 623 -28.05 0.69 -8.84
N GLU A 624 -28.67 1.85 -8.58
CA GLU A 624 -27.98 3.03 -8.04
C GLU A 624 -27.47 2.83 -6.59
N PHE A 625 -27.95 1.78 -5.92
CA PHE A 625 -27.63 1.43 -4.54
C PHE A 625 -26.81 0.12 -4.46
N GLU A 626 -26.11 -0.27 -5.53
CA GLU A 626 -25.13 -1.35 -5.49
C GLU A 626 -24.05 -1.04 -4.44
N PRO A 627 -23.49 -2.08 -3.77
CA PRO A 627 -22.49 -1.87 -2.73
C PRO A 627 -21.30 -1.02 -3.22
N TRP A 628 -21.06 0.11 -2.57
CA TRP A 628 -19.98 1.03 -2.91
C TRP A 628 -18.76 0.84 -1.99
N ARG A 629 -17.58 1.26 -2.46
CA ARG A 629 -16.31 1.00 -1.77
C ARG A 629 -16.27 1.45 -0.30
N THR A 630 -16.95 2.54 0.03
CA THR A 630 -16.96 3.12 1.39
C THR A 630 -18.23 2.84 2.18
N TYR A 631 -19.01 1.83 1.80
CA TYR A 631 -20.31 1.54 2.42
C TYR A 631 -20.25 1.30 3.93
N LYS A 632 -19.12 0.80 4.44
CA LYS A 632 -18.93 0.56 5.88
C LYS A 632 -18.91 1.84 6.71
N SER A 633 -18.43 2.94 6.13
CA SER A 633 -18.18 4.19 6.84
C SER A 633 -19.02 5.37 6.36
N ARG A 634 -19.64 5.31 5.20
CA ARG A 634 -20.43 6.43 4.66
C ARG A 634 -21.72 5.95 4.01
N PRO A 635 -22.88 6.58 4.34
CA PRO A 635 -24.14 6.30 3.66
C PRO A 635 -24.12 6.89 2.25
N LEU A 636 -25.05 6.44 1.41
CA LEU A 636 -25.35 7.04 0.12
C LEU A 636 -26.62 7.88 0.21
N SER A 637 -26.60 9.09 -0.32
CA SER A 637 -27.80 9.92 -0.36
C SER A 637 -28.79 9.39 -1.41
N SER A 638 -30.03 9.13 -1.02
CA SER A 638 -31.09 8.65 -1.91
C SER A 638 -31.89 9.76 -2.57
N MET A 639 -31.93 10.95 -1.97
CA MET A 639 -32.67 12.10 -2.48
C MET A 639 -32.04 13.39 -1.99
N LYS A 640 -31.97 14.42 -2.84
CA LYS A 640 -31.56 15.77 -2.39
C LYS A 640 -32.75 16.46 -1.74
N LEU A 641 -32.80 16.42 -0.41
CA LEU A 641 -33.78 17.15 0.38
C LEU A 641 -33.40 18.64 0.48
N LYS A 642 -34.43 19.49 0.63
CA LYS A 642 -34.27 20.90 1.04
C LYS A 642 -34.12 20.99 2.56
N ASP A 643 -33.70 22.16 3.06
CA ASP A 643 -33.55 22.37 4.49
C ASP A 643 -34.92 22.08 5.18
N GLU A 644 -34.88 21.38 6.31
CA GLU A 644 -36.01 20.92 7.12
C GLU A 644 -36.97 19.91 6.45
N ASP A 645 -36.65 19.39 5.24
CA ASP A 645 -37.42 18.33 4.60
C ASP A 645 -36.96 16.96 5.09
N GLU A 646 -37.88 16.00 5.09
CA GLU A 646 -37.61 14.61 5.50
C GLU A 646 -38.35 13.66 4.58
N LEU A 647 -37.82 12.43 4.43
CA LEU A 647 -38.57 11.35 3.79
C LEU A 647 -39.66 10.86 4.74
N VAL A 648 -40.86 10.68 4.19
CA VAL A 648 -42.01 10.13 4.93
C VAL A 648 -42.39 8.72 4.49
N ALA A 649 -42.03 8.35 3.27
CA ALA A 649 -42.27 6.99 2.74
C ALA A 649 -41.23 6.61 1.73
N VAL A 650 -40.89 5.29 1.73
CA VAL A 650 -40.05 4.66 0.73
C VAL A 650 -40.63 3.29 0.38
N TYR A 651 -40.79 3.01 -0.90
CA TYR A 651 -41.26 1.71 -1.40
C TYR A 651 -40.31 1.14 -2.42
N LEU A 652 -40.29 -0.17 -2.54
CA LEU A 652 -39.63 -0.90 -3.62
C LEU A 652 -40.70 -1.41 -4.55
N GLU A 653 -40.68 -0.98 -5.79
CA GLU A 653 -41.60 -1.41 -6.85
C GLU A 653 -40.91 -2.53 -7.64
N GLU A 654 -41.61 -3.66 -7.81
CA GLU A 654 -41.07 -4.91 -8.35
C GLU A 654 -41.44 -5.14 -9.83
N GLY A 655 -41.84 -4.09 -10.56
CA GLY A 655 -42.26 -4.18 -11.97
C GLY A 655 -43.72 -4.64 -12.16
N GLN A 656 -44.57 -4.41 -11.15
CA GLN A 656 -46.00 -4.65 -11.28
C GLN A 656 -46.64 -3.53 -12.10
N ALA A 657 -47.45 -3.89 -13.05
CA ALA A 657 -48.21 -2.95 -13.88
C ALA A 657 -49.29 -2.25 -13.07
N ASP A 658 -49.63 -1.01 -13.45
CA ASP A 658 -50.81 -0.23 -13.01
C ASP A 658 -50.87 0.05 -11.50
N LEU A 659 -49.83 0.71 -10.96
CA LEU A 659 -49.84 1.29 -9.63
C LEU A 659 -50.10 2.78 -9.68
N ASP A 660 -50.89 3.25 -8.70
CA ASP A 660 -51.11 4.67 -8.38
C ASP A 660 -50.36 5.07 -7.12
N VAL A 661 -49.91 6.30 -7.08
CA VAL A 661 -49.44 6.98 -5.88
C VAL A 661 -50.65 7.59 -5.19
N PHE A 662 -50.84 7.25 -3.92
CA PHE A 662 -51.88 7.79 -3.04
C PHE A 662 -51.23 8.56 -1.90
N LEU A 663 -51.50 9.86 -1.83
CA LEU A 663 -50.91 10.77 -0.82
C LEU A 663 -51.98 11.35 0.11
N VAL A 664 -51.65 11.49 1.40
CA VAL A 664 -52.51 12.22 2.34
C VAL A 664 -51.64 13.25 3.10
N THR A 665 -52.16 14.47 3.25
CA THR A 665 -51.51 15.55 3.97
C THR A 665 -52.04 15.71 5.39
N HIS A 666 -51.29 16.45 6.23
CA HIS A 666 -51.67 16.77 7.61
C HIS A 666 -53.05 17.48 7.70
N GLN A 667 -53.34 18.37 6.76
CA GLN A 667 -54.63 19.03 6.70
C GLN A 667 -55.78 18.16 6.14
N GLY A 668 -55.49 16.87 5.83
CA GLY A 668 -56.50 15.93 5.33
C GLY A 668 -56.81 16.09 3.85
N ILE A 669 -55.83 16.45 3.04
CA ILE A 669 -55.94 16.48 1.59
C ILE A 669 -55.40 15.19 1.04
N GLY A 670 -56.17 14.51 0.22
CA GLY A 670 -55.80 13.30 -0.49
C GLY A 670 -55.60 13.54 -1.99
N LEU A 671 -54.59 12.91 -2.59
CA LEU A 671 -54.34 12.97 -4.03
C LEU A 671 -53.95 11.55 -4.53
N ARG A 672 -54.50 11.16 -5.70
CA ARG A 672 -54.21 9.90 -6.35
C ARG A 672 -53.85 10.16 -7.83
N TYR A 673 -52.76 9.58 -8.30
CA TYR A 673 -52.29 9.69 -9.69
C TYR A 673 -51.41 8.49 -10.09
N PRO A 674 -51.28 8.17 -11.41
CA PRO A 674 -50.48 7.03 -11.86
C PRO A 674 -49.00 7.18 -11.52
N LEU A 675 -48.39 6.08 -11.04
CA LEU A 675 -46.95 6.04 -10.71
C LEU A 675 -46.07 6.34 -11.93
N VAL A 676 -46.54 6.02 -13.14
CA VAL A 676 -45.82 6.28 -14.41
C VAL A 676 -45.56 7.79 -14.65
N GLU A 677 -46.32 8.70 -14.01
CA GLU A 677 -46.07 10.15 -14.09
C GLU A 677 -44.80 10.56 -13.25
N VAL A 678 -44.26 9.67 -12.44
CA VAL A 678 -43.07 9.95 -11.62
C VAL A 678 -41.83 9.51 -12.40
N PRO A 679 -40.88 10.41 -12.71
CA PRO A 679 -39.71 10.05 -13.50
C PRO A 679 -38.72 9.21 -12.69
N VAL A 680 -38.05 8.28 -13.40
CA VAL A 680 -36.90 7.55 -12.90
C VAL A 680 -35.66 8.43 -13.04
N VAL A 681 -35.02 8.76 -11.93
CA VAL A 681 -33.85 9.68 -11.90
C VAL A 681 -32.79 9.13 -10.95
N GLY A 682 -31.54 9.62 -11.09
CA GLY A 682 -30.41 9.16 -10.26
C GLY A 682 -30.57 9.46 -8.77
N ALA A 683 -29.81 8.76 -7.94
CA ALA A 683 -29.88 8.82 -6.49
C ALA A 683 -29.79 10.26 -5.92
N LYS A 684 -28.95 11.11 -6.47
CA LYS A 684 -28.73 12.50 -5.98
C LYS A 684 -29.76 13.53 -6.46
N ALA A 685 -30.75 13.14 -7.25
CA ALA A 685 -31.77 14.07 -7.75
C ALA A 685 -32.78 14.42 -6.66
N ALA A 686 -33.32 15.66 -6.71
CA ALA A 686 -34.36 16.12 -5.78
C ALA A 686 -35.75 15.56 -6.11
N GLY A 687 -35.93 14.97 -7.30
CA GLY A 687 -37.25 14.52 -7.77
C GLY A 687 -38.12 15.66 -8.30
N VAL A 688 -39.43 15.36 -8.36
CA VAL A 688 -40.45 16.24 -8.90
C VAL A 688 -41.54 16.50 -7.84
N LYS A 689 -42.34 17.57 -8.02
CA LYS A 689 -43.46 17.89 -7.12
C LYS A 689 -44.51 16.77 -7.21
N ALA A 690 -44.81 16.15 -6.07
CA ALA A 690 -45.81 15.10 -5.94
C ALA A 690 -47.22 15.65 -5.81
N ILE A 691 -47.37 16.66 -4.94
CA ILE A 691 -48.63 17.35 -4.63
C ILE A 691 -48.39 18.85 -4.49
N ASN A 692 -49.43 19.67 -4.81
CA ASN A 692 -49.34 21.11 -4.63
C ASN A 692 -49.84 21.47 -3.24
N LEU A 693 -48.92 21.50 -2.24
CA LEU A 693 -49.21 21.87 -0.87
C LEU A 693 -49.57 23.35 -0.76
N LYS A 694 -50.48 23.68 0.16
CA LYS A 694 -50.68 25.02 0.66
C LYS A 694 -49.67 25.35 1.76
N ASP A 695 -49.57 26.64 2.10
CA ASP A 695 -48.77 27.11 3.19
C ASP A 695 -49.05 26.31 4.48
N ASP A 696 -47.99 25.88 5.16
CA ASP A 696 -47.98 25.09 6.40
C ASP A 696 -48.59 23.67 6.34
N ASP A 697 -48.91 23.12 5.15
CA ASP A 697 -49.31 21.72 5.02
C ASP A 697 -48.13 20.81 4.66
N THR A 698 -48.20 19.57 5.12
CA THR A 698 -47.14 18.57 4.88
C THR A 698 -47.75 17.22 4.51
N VAL A 699 -47.04 16.45 3.71
CA VAL A 699 -47.40 15.06 3.44
C VAL A 699 -47.14 14.22 4.70
N ILE A 700 -48.09 13.46 5.14
CA ILE A 700 -47.98 12.54 6.28
C ILE A 700 -47.43 11.21 5.81
N ASN A 701 -48.00 10.68 4.73
CA ASN A 701 -47.54 9.44 4.12
C ASN A 701 -48.00 9.37 2.65
N GLY A 702 -47.36 8.44 1.90
CA GLY A 702 -47.81 8.07 0.58
C GLY A 702 -47.82 6.56 0.45
N LEU A 703 -48.76 5.98 -0.26
CA LEU A 703 -48.92 4.57 -0.49
C LEU A 703 -48.88 4.31 -2.00
N LEU A 704 -48.44 3.11 -2.37
CA LEU A 704 -48.63 2.56 -3.71
C LEU A 704 -49.91 1.71 -3.64
N VAL A 705 -50.89 2.01 -4.45
CA VAL A 705 -52.15 1.28 -4.51
C VAL A 705 -52.43 0.80 -5.93
N PHE A 706 -53.11 -0.31 -6.11
CA PHE A 706 -53.49 -0.74 -7.44
C PHE A 706 -54.44 0.26 -8.09
N ALA A 707 -54.19 0.52 -9.40
CA ALA A 707 -55.03 1.45 -10.14
C ALA A 707 -56.50 0.96 -10.24
N GLU A 708 -56.69 -0.35 -10.42
CA GLU A 708 -57.95 -1.05 -10.35
C GLU A 708 -58.00 -1.95 -9.12
N GLY A 709 -59.12 -1.91 -8.37
CA GLY A 709 -59.32 -2.69 -7.15
C GLY A 709 -59.69 -1.88 -5.92
N ASP A 710 -60.13 -2.52 -4.89
CA ASP A 710 -60.58 -1.91 -3.63
C ASP A 710 -59.42 -1.95 -2.60
N THR A 711 -58.58 -0.94 -2.59
CA THR A 711 -57.50 -0.85 -1.60
C THR A 711 -57.98 -0.06 -0.38
N PRO A 712 -58.23 -0.73 0.79
CA PRO A 712 -58.61 -0.02 2.02
C PRO A 712 -57.41 0.70 2.61
N ILE A 713 -57.62 1.94 3.05
CA ILE A 713 -56.63 2.72 3.79
C ILE A 713 -57.21 3.09 5.15
N VAL A 714 -56.36 3.19 6.16
CA VAL A 714 -56.67 3.70 7.49
C VAL A 714 -56.01 5.07 7.72
N ILE A 715 -56.78 6.00 8.29
CA ILE A 715 -56.32 7.32 8.64
C ILE A 715 -56.58 7.53 10.13
N VAL A 716 -55.56 7.98 10.86
CA VAL A 716 -55.69 8.37 12.29
C VAL A 716 -55.47 9.85 12.42
N THR A 717 -56.35 10.50 13.23
CA THR A 717 -56.24 11.94 13.48
C THR A 717 -55.67 12.24 14.86
N GLN A 718 -55.10 13.46 15.03
CA GLN A 718 -54.55 13.92 16.32
C GLN A 718 -55.57 13.88 17.48
N ARG A 719 -56.85 13.90 17.12
CA ARG A 719 -57.95 13.84 18.10
C ARG A 719 -58.31 12.40 18.52
N GLY A 720 -57.68 11.41 17.96
CA GLY A 720 -57.89 9.99 18.27
C GLY A 720 -59.01 9.34 17.47
N ALA A 721 -59.47 9.96 16.41
CA ALA A 721 -60.42 9.34 15.50
C ALA A 721 -59.69 8.48 14.46
N VAL A 722 -60.22 7.29 14.23
CA VAL A 722 -59.77 6.33 13.22
C VAL A 722 -60.80 6.24 12.12
N LYS A 723 -60.36 6.37 10.89
CA LYS A 723 -61.20 6.28 9.71
C LYS A 723 -60.60 5.23 8.77
N ARG A 724 -61.49 4.37 8.20
CA ARG A 724 -61.15 3.46 7.11
C ARG A 724 -61.93 3.88 5.87
N MET A 725 -61.25 3.95 4.72
CA MET A 725 -61.87 4.27 3.43
C MET A 725 -61.19 3.49 2.30
N LEU A 726 -61.80 3.48 1.12
CA LEU A 726 -61.14 2.95 -0.07
C LEU A 726 -60.31 4.04 -0.78
N ALA A 727 -59.14 3.68 -1.28
CA ALA A 727 -58.27 4.60 -2.06
C ALA A 727 -59.02 5.12 -3.31
N GLN A 728 -59.91 4.34 -3.87
CA GLN A 728 -60.75 4.61 -5.05
C GLN A 728 -61.80 5.67 -4.83
N GLU A 729 -62.14 6.02 -3.58
CA GLU A 729 -62.98 7.21 -3.25
C GLU A 729 -62.34 8.54 -3.71
N ILE A 730 -61.01 8.49 -4.02
CA ILE A 730 -60.32 9.60 -4.65
C ILE A 730 -60.13 9.26 -6.11
N SER A 731 -60.78 10.04 -6.98
CA SER A 731 -60.60 9.88 -8.43
C SER A 731 -59.19 10.13 -8.85
N GLN A 732 -58.66 9.27 -9.73
CA GLN A 732 -57.33 9.42 -10.31
C GLN A 732 -57.22 10.77 -11.06
N THR A 733 -56.17 11.50 -10.84
CA THR A 733 -55.86 12.78 -11.51
C THR A 733 -54.41 12.82 -11.95
N SER A 734 -53.93 13.93 -12.45
CA SER A 734 -52.50 14.09 -12.73
C SER A 734 -51.70 14.53 -11.50
N ARG A 735 -50.40 14.21 -11.48
CA ARG A 735 -49.45 14.60 -10.47
C ARG A 735 -49.41 16.13 -10.24
N ALA A 736 -48.95 16.56 -9.09
CA ALA A 736 -48.76 17.96 -8.72
C ALA A 736 -50.07 18.82 -8.67
N LYS A 737 -51.24 18.18 -8.56
CA LYS A 737 -52.50 18.82 -8.24
C LYS A 737 -52.61 19.04 -6.75
N ARG A 738 -53.63 19.82 -6.36
CA ARG A 738 -53.91 20.13 -4.94
C ARG A 738 -54.54 18.99 -4.16
N GLY A 739 -55.27 18.10 -4.82
CA GLY A 739 -56.04 17.02 -4.22
C GLY A 739 -57.39 17.45 -3.69
N VAL A 740 -58.05 16.55 -2.97
CA VAL A 740 -59.40 16.70 -2.43
C VAL A 740 -59.37 16.34 -0.93
N GLN A 741 -60.34 16.90 -0.16
CA GLN A 741 -60.44 16.62 1.27
C GLN A 741 -60.86 15.17 1.52
N VAL A 742 -60.19 14.52 2.48
CA VAL A 742 -60.50 13.16 2.98
C VAL A 742 -61.10 13.18 4.40
N LEU A 743 -61.21 14.34 5.00
CA LEU A 743 -61.82 14.55 6.28
C LEU A 743 -62.81 15.71 6.16
N ARG A 744 -63.94 15.69 6.90
CA ARG A 744 -64.83 16.83 7.03
C ARG A 744 -64.16 17.94 7.84
N GLU A 745 -63.95 19.08 7.22
CA GLU A 745 -63.40 20.24 7.92
C GLU A 745 -64.40 20.83 8.92
N LEU A 746 -63.99 20.96 10.19
CA LEU A 746 -64.75 21.48 11.25
C LEU A 746 -64.35 22.95 11.52
N LYS A 747 -65.30 23.86 11.72
CA LYS A 747 -65.05 25.27 12.00
C LYS A 747 -64.27 25.51 13.32
N LYS A 748 -64.47 24.63 14.31
CA LYS A 748 -63.75 24.63 15.59
C LYS A 748 -63.08 23.25 15.80
N ASN A 749 -61.85 23.29 16.19
CA ASN A 749 -61.01 22.09 16.46
C ASN A 749 -61.08 21.06 15.32
N PRO A 750 -60.53 21.41 14.14
CA PRO A 750 -60.54 20.49 12.99
C PRO A 750 -59.70 19.22 13.22
N HIS A 751 -60.05 18.12 12.56
CA HIS A 751 -59.22 16.92 12.54
C HIS A 751 -58.00 17.15 11.67
N ARG A 752 -56.83 16.69 12.12
CA ARG A 752 -55.56 16.68 11.39
C ARG A 752 -55.00 15.27 11.31
N VAL A 753 -54.55 14.88 10.16
CA VAL A 753 -53.97 13.53 9.97
C VAL A 753 -52.60 13.46 10.58
N ILE A 754 -52.36 12.45 11.38
CA ILE A 754 -51.05 12.17 11.97
C ILE A 754 -50.49 10.81 11.49
N TYR A 755 -51.32 9.94 10.95
CA TYR A 755 -50.92 8.65 10.46
C TYR A 755 -51.85 8.19 9.33
N MET A 756 -51.28 7.48 8.35
CA MET A 756 -51.95 6.81 7.24
C MET A 756 -51.19 5.56 6.86
N SER A 757 -51.91 4.44 6.72
CA SER A 757 -51.36 3.19 6.17
C SER A 757 -52.43 2.44 5.38
N GLU A 758 -52.05 1.30 4.82
CA GLU A 758 -52.99 0.37 4.25
C GLU A 758 -53.86 -0.23 5.38
N GLY A 759 -55.15 -0.27 5.17
CA GLY A 759 -56.17 -0.70 6.16
C GLY A 759 -56.29 -2.22 6.23
N THR A 760 -55.22 -2.89 6.53
CA THR A 760 -55.10 -4.36 6.69
C THR A 760 -55.49 -4.79 8.12
N SER A 761 -55.46 -6.11 8.41
CA SER A 761 -55.68 -6.66 9.74
C SER A 761 -54.52 -6.47 10.73
N ARG A 762 -53.54 -5.67 10.40
CA ARG A 762 -52.42 -5.40 11.29
C ARG A 762 -52.85 -4.49 12.47
N GLU A 763 -52.59 -4.92 13.69
CA GLU A 763 -52.88 -4.13 14.89
C GLU A 763 -52.07 -2.85 14.94
N LEU A 764 -52.74 -1.77 15.37
CA LEU A 764 -52.12 -0.45 15.55
C LEU A 764 -52.29 -0.03 17.02
N THR A 765 -51.30 0.61 17.58
CA THR A 765 -51.35 1.21 18.93
C THR A 765 -51.30 2.72 18.84
N ILE A 766 -52.28 3.42 19.30
CA ILE A 766 -52.23 4.87 19.48
C ILE A 766 -51.75 5.26 20.87
N VAL A 767 -50.86 6.26 20.88
CA VAL A 767 -50.28 6.83 22.10
C VAL A 767 -50.65 8.29 22.23
N ASN A 768 -51.21 8.71 23.36
CA ASN A 768 -51.57 10.10 23.61
C ASN A 768 -50.48 10.87 24.41
N GLN A 769 -50.64 12.19 24.55
CA GLN A 769 -49.70 13.05 25.29
C GLN A 769 -49.48 12.64 26.76
N LYS A 770 -50.43 11.93 27.38
CA LYS A 770 -50.29 11.40 28.75
C LYS A 770 -49.69 9.99 28.81
N GLY A 771 -49.26 9.46 27.69
CA GLY A 771 -48.67 8.10 27.61
C GLY A 771 -49.71 6.97 27.65
N LYS A 772 -51.00 7.25 27.58
CA LYS A 772 -52.03 6.20 27.47
C LYS A 772 -51.96 5.57 26.11
N GLN A 773 -51.94 4.25 26.09
CA GLN A 773 -51.89 3.43 24.89
C GLN A 773 -53.20 2.68 24.69
N VAL A 774 -53.67 2.60 23.46
CA VAL A 774 -54.83 1.80 23.08
C VAL A 774 -54.57 1.08 21.78
N GLU A 775 -54.69 -0.24 21.82
CA GLU A 775 -54.55 -1.11 20.66
C GLU A 775 -55.88 -1.24 19.93
N PHE A 776 -55.83 -1.31 18.61
CA PHE A 776 -57.01 -1.52 17.77
C PHE A 776 -56.65 -2.17 16.45
N ASN A 777 -57.58 -2.92 15.88
CA ASN A 777 -57.43 -3.47 14.53
C ASN A 777 -58.19 -2.58 13.55
N PRO A 778 -57.56 -2.07 12.46
CA PRO A 778 -58.24 -1.28 11.46
C PRO A 778 -59.47 -1.94 10.85
N THR A 779 -59.48 -3.27 10.76
CA THR A 779 -60.62 -4.04 10.20
C THR A 779 -61.90 -3.98 11.06
N ASP A 780 -61.79 -3.60 12.31
CA ASP A 780 -62.94 -3.41 13.21
C ASP A 780 -63.76 -2.17 12.85
N PHE A 781 -63.20 -1.28 12.03
CA PHE A 781 -63.86 -0.05 11.58
C PHE A 781 -64.52 -0.26 10.20
N PRO A 782 -65.80 0.18 10.03
CA PRO A 782 -66.44 0.12 8.73
C PRO A 782 -65.71 1.00 7.71
N ILE A 783 -65.80 0.61 6.47
CA ILE A 783 -65.38 1.46 5.35
C ILE A 783 -66.39 2.60 5.23
N GLY A 784 -65.89 3.83 5.44
CA GLY A 784 -66.72 5.07 5.36
C GLY A 784 -66.43 5.82 4.08
N ASP A 785 -67.31 6.78 3.77
CA ASP A 785 -67.16 7.68 2.64
C ASP A 785 -65.99 8.66 2.84
N ARG A 786 -65.51 9.28 1.74
CA ARG A 786 -64.38 10.20 1.72
C ARG A 786 -64.47 11.33 2.74
N THR A 787 -65.65 11.87 3.00
CA THR A 787 -65.79 13.06 3.84
C THR A 787 -66.16 12.79 5.29
N SER A 788 -66.14 11.53 5.76
CA SER A 788 -66.36 11.21 7.17
C SER A 788 -65.12 11.50 8.02
N ASN A 789 -65.30 11.71 9.33
CA ASN A 789 -64.15 11.92 10.25
C ASN A 789 -63.79 10.67 11.04
N GLY A 790 -64.45 9.53 10.75
CA GLY A 790 -64.25 8.26 11.46
C GLY A 790 -64.81 8.21 12.86
N SER A 791 -64.34 7.16 13.63
CA SER A 791 -64.80 6.91 14.99
C SER A 791 -63.65 7.09 15.99
N PHE A 792 -63.93 7.57 17.19
CA PHE A 792 -62.93 7.74 18.22
C PHE A 792 -62.58 6.45 18.86
N VAL A 793 -61.28 6.12 18.92
CA VAL A 793 -60.67 5.02 19.68
C VAL A 793 -60.25 5.54 21.05
N LEU A 794 -59.66 6.77 21.05
CA LEU A 794 -59.25 7.46 22.25
C LEU A 794 -59.59 8.94 22.06
N ASP A 795 -60.57 9.44 22.83
CA ASP A 795 -60.97 10.85 22.73
C ASP A 795 -59.93 11.77 23.38
N GLU A 796 -59.56 12.86 22.70
CA GLU A 796 -58.64 13.93 23.20
C GLU A 796 -59.02 14.42 24.61
N LYS A 797 -60.28 14.42 24.97
CA LYS A 797 -60.78 14.80 26.33
C LYS A 797 -60.26 13.87 27.42
N GLN A 798 -59.89 12.63 27.08
CA GLN A 798 -59.41 11.61 28.02
C GLN A 798 -57.89 11.62 28.21
N GLY A 799 -57.12 12.45 27.51
CA GLY A 799 -55.68 12.38 27.68
C GLY A 799 -54.85 13.29 26.81
N GLY A 800 -55.47 14.23 26.14
CA GLY A 800 -54.76 15.12 25.17
C GLY A 800 -54.66 14.49 23.78
N GLU A 801 -54.01 15.19 22.90
CA GLU A 801 -53.87 14.77 21.52
C GLU A 801 -53.04 13.46 21.37
N ILE A 802 -53.26 12.73 20.31
CA ILE A 802 -52.44 11.58 19.93
C ILE A 802 -51.12 12.08 19.37
N ILE A 803 -50.02 11.55 19.90
CA ILE A 803 -48.64 11.93 19.54
C ILE A 803 -47.94 10.89 18.67
N ALA A 804 -48.39 9.62 18.73
CA ALA A 804 -47.81 8.55 17.94
C ALA A 804 -48.83 7.44 17.61
N VAL A 805 -48.60 6.82 16.48
CA VAL A 805 -49.26 5.56 16.09
C VAL A 805 -48.16 4.54 15.77
N LEU A 806 -48.19 3.43 16.49
CA LEU A 806 -47.20 2.36 16.37
C LEU A 806 -47.82 1.19 15.62
N GLU A 807 -47.08 0.61 14.66
CA GLU A 807 -47.44 -0.63 14.00
C GLU A 807 -46.84 -1.79 14.76
N ALA A 808 -47.64 -2.78 15.13
CA ALA A 808 -47.12 -4.06 15.65
C ALA A 808 -46.44 -4.83 14.49
N PRO A 809 -45.14 -5.14 14.55
CA PRO A 809 -44.51 -5.97 13.54
C PRO A 809 -45.01 -7.40 13.75
N VAL A 810 -45.62 -7.98 12.72
CA VAL A 810 -45.95 -9.41 12.70
C VAL A 810 -44.70 -10.16 12.25
N PRO A 811 -44.10 -11.05 13.05
CA PRO A 811 -43.09 -11.98 12.57
C PRO A 811 -43.76 -12.90 11.53
N LYS A 812 -43.41 -12.73 10.24
CA LYS A 812 -43.74 -13.72 9.25
C LYS A 812 -42.70 -14.82 9.35
N ILE A 813 -42.98 -15.83 10.13
CA ILE A 813 -42.42 -17.19 9.97
C ILE A 813 -43.56 -17.96 9.36
N GLU A 814 -43.56 -18.20 8.08
CA GLU A 814 -44.39 -19.18 7.43
C GLU A 814 -43.88 -20.57 7.89
N GLU A 815 -44.80 -21.38 8.41
CA GLU A 815 -44.52 -22.77 8.80
C GLU A 815 -44.05 -23.63 7.62
#